data_c35a8dc953f783b52803e12e499d9be9
#
_entry.id   c35a8dc953f783b52803e12e499d9be9
#
_cell.length_a   1.000
_cell.length_b   1.000
_cell.length_c   1.000
_cell.angle_alpha   90.00
_cell.angle_beta   90.00
_cell.angle_gamma   90.00
#
_symmetry.space_group_name_H-M   'P 1'
#
loop_
_entity.id
_entity.type
_entity.pdbx_description
1 polymer ?
#
loop_
_entity_poly.entity_id
_entity_poly.type
_entity_poly.pdbx_seq_one_letter_code
_entity_poly.pdbx_strand_id
1 'polypeptide(L)'
;MIPITERFLSDAGGWQALKHARSLHAMGRVMAAKYEPPLLEGRVKEGESEFRSGLKILSASNVENLCTCRDSRQRGVVCAHSLAVGLEIIKPRGVAPVSGKAASIPSSVSAPASAPSVAPLAPGERPVFHLTVEGSLNYLTAKLDIAYGDRRTTYAASSPIRHPAEAAALDRLSKAGFAEPGRDGQWVLKGEPKILAFYAGELPRLQRDWQVEIGARFDYVTRDIERIEPRFEVRSSGENWFDLSLQMTAPGGERFSAADIQRLIQSGQSSTRLKNKKVAVFDPGLLDEFAQALGECNPQQRQPGEYRLARAHAGYLDTLAKEQGTQIRGDAGWHRWAEILQRPDKLPSFPLGDLEDVLRPYQKAGVYWLKFLADQQLAGIVADEMGLGKTVQALAFLRQIGGRAIIVCPSSLVFNWAREAARFTPERRVLVVQGSERQRLFKDDMEQADLVVTSYPLLRRDIDRYRDWEFAAAVLDEAQHIKNPESQNAQAACALKTRHRVILTGTPIENSLKDLWSLMHFLMPGYLGSATDFRERYEREIQTAPSGPAAKRLLQRIRPFVLRRTKRVVATELPEKLEQVAYCELTERQKQIYSELVSGTRRTLAEFAGGKDQNKARIVMLTALLRLRQACCDLRLLGIEGVSDEEASAKVSLLRELMAEAVDGGHRVLIFSQFVSMLTLLRDALTADGIPFCYLDGSTKDRGAEVDRFQTGEFPAFLISLKAGGTGLNLTAADTVIHFDPWWNPAVEAQATDRAHRIGQEKVVTAYKLIARGTVEEKILALQQKKRALAEMAIESEQPLMEGLSLTEIEEMLA
;
A
#
# COMPACT_ATOMS: atom_id res chain seq x y z
N MET A 1 -11.71 26.72 11.23
CA MET A 1 -11.09 27.95 10.66
C MET A 1 -9.60 27.66 10.60
N ILE A 2 -8.97 27.71 9.42
CA ILE A 2 -7.54 27.41 9.26
C ILE A 2 -6.77 28.70 9.59
N PRO A 3 -5.94 28.71 10.64
CA PRO A 3 -5.13 29.88 10.95
C PRO A 3 -4.03 30.02 9.88
N ILE A 4 -3.88 31.24 9.35
CA ILE A 4 -2.76 31.55 8.47
C ILE A 4 -1.50 31.64 9.35
N THR A 5 -0.54 30.72 9.10
CA THR A 5 0.77 30.72 9.77
C THR A 5 1.87 30.76 8.72
N GLU A 6 3.08 31.17 9.10
CA GLU A 6 4.23 31.13 8.16
C GLU A 6 4.50 29.71 7.64
N ARG A 7 4.27 28.71 8.46
CA ARG A 7 4.36 27.31 8.07
C ARG A 7 3.33 26.94 7.01
N PHE A 8 2.06 27.31 7.22
CA PHE A 8 1.00 27.12 6.22
C PHE A 8 1.34 27.79 4.88
N LEU A 9 1.86 29.02 4.88
CA LEU A 9 2.26 29.73 3.67
C LEU A 9 3.45 29.04 2.97
N SER A 10 4.38 28.48 3.74
CA SER A 10 5.50 27.69 3.20
C SER A 10 5.03 26.41 2.55
N ASP A 11 4.11 25.71 3.17
CA ASP A 11 3.55 24.43 2.67
C ASP A 11 2.72 24.68 1.39
N ALA A 12 2.00 25.80 1.32
CA ALA A 12 1.15 26.16 0.18
C ALA A 12 1.93 26.60 -1.07
N GLY A 13 3.03 27.36 -0.92
CA GLY A 13 3.73 27.94 -2.07
C GLY A 13 5.19 27.54 -2.22
N GLY A 14 5.72 26.79 -1.27
CA GLY A 14 7.11 26.35 -1.22
C GLY A 14 8.06 27.46 -0.73
N TRP A 15 9.25 27.04 -0.29
CA TRP A 15 10.23 27.93 0.36
C TRP A 15 10.76 29.05 -0.54
N GLN A 16 10.89 28.81 -1.87
CA GLN A 16 11.38 29.81 -2.80
C GLN A 16 10.40 30.97 -2.98
N ALA A 17 9.11 30.64 -3.16
CA ALA A 17 8.06 31.63 -3.25
C ALA A 17 7.89 32.39 -1.92
N LEU A 18 8.01 31.70 -0.78
CA LEU A 18 7.93 32.33 0.54
C LEU A 18 9.15 33.26 0.81
N LYS A 19 10.35 32.90 0.37
CA LYS A 19 11.53 33.76 0.47
C LYS A 19 11.33 35.05 -0.30
N HIS A 20 10.80 34.97 -1.51
CA HIS A 20 10.47 36.16 -2.32
C HIS A 20 9.32 36.95 -1.69
N ALA A 21 8.30 36.29 -1.16
CA ALA A 21 7.19 36.92 -0.45
C ALA A 21 7.65 37.71 0.79
N ARG A 22 8.61 37.20 1.56
CA ARG A 22 9.24 37.89 2.69
C ARG A 22 9.98 39.17 2.23
N SER A 23 10.63 39.12 1.06
CA SER A 23 11.27 40.30 0.47
C SER A 23 10.23 41.36 0.10
N LEU A 24 9.15 40.97 -0.61
CA LEU A 24 8.06 41.88 -0.97
C LEU A 24 7.38 42.49 0.26
N HIS A 25 7.11 41.66 1.27
CA HIS A 25 6.57 42.12 2.55
C HIS A 25 7.57 43.05 3.27
N ALA A 26 8.88 42.68 3.31
CA ALA A 26 9.93 43.46 3.92
C ALA A 26 10.09 44.86 3.26
N MET A 27 9.88 44.97 1.98
CA MET A 27 9.94 46.21 1.24
C MET A 27 8.64 47.06 1.30
N GLY A 28 7.63 46.63 2.03
CA GLY A 28 6.34 47.35 2.14
C GLY A 28 5.54 47.34 0.84
N ARG A 29 5.70 46.32 0.02
CA ARG A 29 5.03 46.20 -1.29
C ARG A 29 3.59 45.70 -1.21
N VAL A 30 3.12 45.25 -0.05
CA VAL A 30 1.73 44.87 0.17
C VAL A 30 0.93 46.13 0.50
N MET A 31 0.02 46.49 -0.42
CA MET A 31 -0.78 47.70 -0.32
C MET A 31 -2.10 47.50 0.46
N ALA A 32 -2.64 46.31 0.43
CA ALA A 32 -3.83 45.90 1.15
C ALA A 32 -3.80 44.38 1.38
N ALA A 33 -4.29 43.95 2.57
CA ALA A 33 -4.45 42.55 2.89
C ALA A 33 -5.70 42.35 3.75
N LYS A 34 -6.51 41.38 3.40
CA LYS A 34 -7.73 40.98 4.13
C LYS A 34 -7.85 39.47 4.10
N TYR A 35 -8.22 38.90 5.24
CA TYR A 35 -8.53 37.50 5.35
C TYR A 35 -9.93 37.29 5.92
N GLU A 36 -10.83 36.82 5.08
CA GLU A 36 -12.17 36.35 5.45
C GLU A 36 -12.28 34.89 4.97
N PRO A 37 -12.13 33.93 5.86
CA PRO A 37 -12.16 32.52 5.46
C PRO A 37 -13.36 32.16 4.59
N PRO A 38 -13.15 31.45 3.47
CA PRO A 38 -11.91 30.80 3.03
C PRO A 38 -10.97 31.69 2.18
N LEU A 39 -11.23 32.98 2.06
CA LEU A 39 -10.61 33.86 1.07
C LEU A 39 -9.58 34.80 1.73
N LEU A 40 -8.34 34.74 1.25
CA LEU A 40 -7.28 35.71 1.51
C LEU A 40 -7.12 36.58 0.26
N GLU A 41 -7.29 37.88 0.39
CA GLU A 41 -7.22 38.83 -0.70
C GLU A 41 -6.31 40.03 -0.36
N GLY A 42 -5.67 40.60 -1.38
CA GLY A 42 -4.86 41.78 -1.21
C GLY A 42 -4.34 42.31 -2.52
N ARG A 43 -3.50 43.38 -2.42
CA ARG A 43 -2.81 43.99 -3.55
C ARG A 43 -1.33 44.10 -3.24
N VAL A 44 -0.52 43.72 -4.20
CA VAL A 44 0.95 43.73 -4.09
C VAL A 44 1.53 44.46 -5.27
N LYS A 45 2.43 45.41 -5.01
CA LYS A 45 3.14 46.17 -6.04
C LYS A 45 4.55 45.63 -6.21
N GLU A 46 4.89 45.20 -7.42
CA GLU A 46 6.23 44.76 -7.78
C GLU A 46 6.71 45.54 -9.02
N GLY A 47 7.76 46.32 -8.85
CA GLY A 47 8.18 47.29 -9.86
C GLY A 47 7.10 48.34 -10.12
N GLU A 48 6.74 48.50 -11.40
CA GLU A 48 5.64 49.41 -11.82
C GLU A 48 4.27 48.71 -11.87
N SER A 49 4.24 47.38 -11.73
CA SER A 49 3.03 46.59 -11.86
C SER A 49 2.35 46.38 -10.51
N GLU A 50 1.01 46.46 -10.49
CA GLU A 50 0.18 46.15 -9.35
C GLU A 50 -0.60 44.84 -9.62
N PHE A 51 -0.52 43.86 -8.69
CA PHE A 51 -1.18 42.60 -8.81
C PHE A 51 -2.29 42.46 -7.78
N ARG A 52 -3.48 42.08 -8.23
CA ARG A 52 -4.50 41.52 -7.34
C ARG A 52 -4.04 40.09 -6.97
N SER A 53 -3.90 39.86 -5.69
CA SER A 53 -3.28 38.66 -5.17
C SER A 53 -4.07 38.09 -4.01
N GLY A 54 -4.18 36.79 -3.95
CA GLY A 54 -4.91 36.12 -2.89
C GLY A 54 -4.82 34.59 -2.97
N LEU A 55 -5.36 33.96 -1.96
CA LEU A 55 -5.48 32.51 -1.86
C LEU A 55 -6.91 32.14 -1.44
N LYS A 56 -7.50 31.19 -2.12
CA LYS A 56 -8.70 30.52 -1.66
C LYS A 56 -8.29 29.25 -0.91
N ILE A 57 -8.45 29.25 0.41
CA ILE A 57 -7.95 28.22 1.31
C ILE A 57 -9.08 27.23 1.60
N LEU A 58 -9.09 26.09 0.90
CA LEU A 58 -10.12 25.06 1.06
C LEU A 58 -9.76 24.07 2.16
N SER A 59 -8.48 23.72 2.28
CA SER A 59 -7.93 22.90 3.37
C SER A 59 -6.45 23.26 3.58
N ALA A 60 -5.80 22.65 4.58
CA ALA A 60 -4.38 22.88 4.83
C ALA A 60 -3.48 22.44 3.65
N SER A 61 -3.97 21.50 2.83
CA SER A 61 -3.28 20.96 1.66
C SER A 61 -3.91 21.35 0.32
N ASN A 62 -5.06 22.04 0.33
CA ASN A 62 -5.77 22.45 -0.87
C ASN A 62 -5.99 23.95 -0.87
N VAL A 63 -5.11 24.62 -1.62
CA VAL A 63 -5.07 26.10 -1.71
C VAL A 63 -5.04 26.49 -3.18
N GLU A 64 -5.98 27.32 -3.59
CA GLU A 64 -6.09 27.83 -4.95
C GLU A 64 -5.48 29.25 -5.01
N ASN A 65 -4.59 29.49 -5.95
CA ASN A 65 -3.97 30.81 -6.15
C ASN A 65 -4.84 31.73 -7.01
N LEU A 66 -5.20 32.90 -6.46
CA LEU A 66 -6.04 33.91 -7.13
C LEU A 66 -5.24 35.11 -7.67
N CYS A 67 -3.92 34.99 -7.77
CA CYS A 67 -3.08 36.11 -8.24
C CYS A 67 -3.20 36.34 -9.74
N THR A 68 -3.17 37.61 -10.13
CA THR A 68 -3.22 38.02 -11.54
C THR A 68 -1.85 37.99 -12.23
N CYS A 69 -0.76 37.57 -11.57
CA CYS A 69 0.58 37.50 -12.16
C CYS A 69 0.71 36.37 -13.21
N ARG A 70 1.77 36.43 -14.01
CA ARG A 70 2.01 35.47 -15.09
C ARG A 70 2.17 34.04 -14.61
N ASP A 71 2.89 33.83 -13.50
CA ASP A 71 3.13 32.47 -12.96
C ASP A 71 1.83 31.81 -12.45
N SER A 72 0.96 32.59 -11.82
CA SER A 72 -0.36 32.10 -11.40
C SER A 72 -1.23 31.74 -12.60
N ARG A 73 -1.29 32.62 -13.63
CA ARG A 73 -2.17 32.38 -14.80
C ARG A 73 -1.70 31.28 -15.72
N GLN A 74 -0.38 31.10 -15.88
CA GLN A 74 0.19 30.15 -16.84
C GLN A 74 0.50 28.78 -16.22
N ARG A 75 0.84 28.74 -14.91
CA ARG A 75 1.32 27.52 -14.24
C ARG A 75 0.43 27.07 -13.10
N GLY A 76 -0.56 27.86 -12.68
CA GLY A 76 -1.46 27.52 -11.57
C GLY A 76 -0.77 27.44 -10.19
N VAL A 77 0.50 27.87 -10.08
CA VAL A 77 1.27 27.73 -8.84
C VAL A 77 0.99 28.88 -7.87
N VAL A 78 1.09 28.60 -6.57
CA VAL A 78 1.00 29.62 -5.53
C VAL A 78 2.24 30.50 -5.60
N CYS A 79 2.05 31.80 -5.93
CA CYS A 79 3.14 32.75 -6.20
C CYS A 79 3.51 33.57 -4.96
N ALA A 80 4.67 34.24 -5.04
CA ALA A 80 5.18 35.08 -3.95
C ALA A 80 4.23 36.23 -3.58
N HIS A 81 3.46 36.78 -4.52
CA HIS A 81 2.50 37.85 -4.25
C HIS A 81 1.40 37.41 -3.29
N SER A 82 0.80 36.25 -3.53
CA SER A 82 -0.27 35.73 -2.66
C SER A 82 0.25 35.35 -1.28
N LEU A 83 1.48 34.85 -1.20
CA LEU A 83 2.12 34.58 0.09
C LEU A 83 2.49 35.84 0.85
N ALA A 84 2.86 36.93 0.14
CA ALA A 84 3.16 38.22 0.75
C ALA A 84 1.91 38.84 1.40
N VAL A 85 0.72 38.67 0.79
CA VAL A 85 -0.57 39.06 1.40
C VAL A 85 -0.81 38.28 2.69
N GLY A 86 -0.50 36.98 2.70
CA GLY A 86 -0.61 36.14 3.91
C GLY A 86 0.35 36.58 5.01
N LEU A 87 1.57 36.98 4.68
CA LEU A 87 2.55 37.48 5.64
C LEU A 87 2.08 38.80 6.28
N GLU A 88 1.41 39.69 5.53
CA GLU A 88 0.86 40.94 6.05
C GLU A 88 -0.27 40.69 7.08
N ILE A 89 -1.05 39.61 6.90
CA ILE A 89 -2.07 39.20 7.90
C ILE A 89 -1.40 38.65 9.18
N ILE A 90 -0.29 37.91 9.06
CA ILE A 90 0.43 37.34 10.22
C ILE A 90 1.19 38.43 11.00
N LYS A 91 1.82 39.38 10.26
CA LYS A 91 2.69 40.43 10.82
C LYS A 91 2.32 41.78 10.19
N PRO A 92 1.21 42.42 10.61
CA PRO A 92 0.79 43.67 10.04
C PRO A 92 1.84 44.74 10.31
N ARG A 93 2.19 45.50 9.27
CA ARG A 93 3.00 46.70 9.41
C ARG A 93 2.07 47.84 9.73
N GLY A 94 2.26 48.47 10.88
CA GLY A 94 1.50 49.63 11.26
C GLY A 94 1.62 50.75 10.23
N VAL A 95 0.57 50.97 9.47
CA VAL A 95 0.40 52.16 8.65
C VAL A 95 -0.13 53.26 9.55
N ALA A 96 0.53 54.40 9.62
CA ALA A 96 0.07 55.61 10.28
C ALA A 96 -1.31 56.04 9.74
N PRO A 97 -2.23 56.51 10.57
CA PRO A 97 -3.61 56.78 10.15
C PRO A 97 -3.64 58.05 9.27
N VAL A 98 -4.13 57.93 8.07
CA VAL A 98 -4.59 59.04 7.27
C VAL A 98 -6.02 59.37 7.70
N SER A 99 -6.18 60.53 8.34
CA SER A 99 -7.46 61.10 8.74
C SER A 99 -8.35 61.38 7.54
N GLY A 100 -9.51 60.76 7.48
CA GLY A 100 -10.55 61.06 6.50
C GLY A 100 -11.94 60.85 7.16
N LYS A 101 -12.64 61.93 7.33
CA LYS A 101 -13.90 62.19 8.04
C LYS A 101 -14.95 61.06 7.98
N ALA A 102 -15.46 60.73 9.13
CA ALA A 102 -16.69 60.00 9.34
C ALA A 102 -17.90 60.69 8.76
N ALA A 103 -18.67 60.05 7.95
CA ALA A 103 -20.05 60.37 7.63
C ALA A 103 -20.94 59.30 8.29
N SER A 104 -21.68 59.74 9.27
CA SER A 104 -22.70 59.00 10.00
C SER A 104 -23.88 58.65 9.10
N ILE A 105 -24.26 57.38 9.05
CA ILE A 105 -25.53 56.90 8.48
C ILE A 105 -26.28 56.11 9.60
N PRO A 106 -27.60 56.31 9.74
CA PRO A 106 -28.33 55.92 10.93
C PRO A 106 -28.68 54.44 10.98
N SER A 107 -28.68 53.96 12.21
CA SER A 107 -29.15 52.64 12.62
C SER A 107 -30.65 52.51 12.40
N SER A 108 -31.07 51.63 11.51
CA SER A 108 -32.35 50.87 11.64
C SER A 108 -32.53 49.99 10.39
N VAL A 109 -32.03 48.75 10.44
CA VAL A 109 -32.63 47.68 9.68
C VAL A 109 -32.61 46.43 10.56
N SER A 110 -33.79 45.94 10.83
CA SER A 110 -34.11 44.73 11.56
C SER A 110 -33.34 43.54 11.04
N ALA A 111 -32.83 42.69 11.95
CA ALA A 111 -32.21 41.42 11.69
C ALA A 111 -33.09 40.50 10.84
N PRO A 112 -32.59 39.90 9.79
CA PRO A 112 -33.31 38.80 9.13
C PRO A 112 -33.24 37.55 10.01
N ALA A 113 -34.36 36.84 10.02
CA ALA A 113 -34.61 35.64 10.80
C ALA A 113 -33.48 34.63 10.70
N SER A 114 -33.12 34.04 11.82
CA SER A 114 -32.20 32.93 11.99
C SER A 114 -32.49 31.81 10.96
N ALA A 115 -31.46 31.47 10.19
CA ALA A 115 -31.46 30.22 9.39
C ALA A 115 -31.71 29.03 10.33
N PRO A 116 -32.49 28.04 9.93
CA PRO A 116 -32.78 26.90 10.78
C PRO A 116 -31.49 26.16 11.13
N SER A 117 -31.20 26.00 12.39
CA SER A 117 -30.12 25.19 12.93
C SER A 117 -30.33 23.75 12.45
N VAL A 118 -29.41 23.28 11.61
CA VAL A 118 -29.42 21.90 11.11
C VAL A 118 -28.93 21.00 12.25
N ALA A 119 -29.83 20.19 12.79
CA ALA A 119 -29.47 19.16 13.76
C ALA A 119 -28.40 18.22 13.24
N PRO A 120 -27.45 17.76 14.08
CA PRO A 120 -26.43 16.83 13.67
C PRO A 120 -27.04 15.49 13.19
N LEU A 121 -26.48 14.92 12.12
CA LEU A 121 -26.87 13.63 11.57
C LEU A 121 -26.60 12.51 12.58
N ALA A 122 -27.47 11.51 12.65
CA ALA A 122 -27.22 10.30 13.43
C ALA A 122 -26.00 9.54 12.90
N PRO A 123 -25.13 8.98 13.75
CA PRO A 123 -23.96 8.24 13.30
C PRO A 123 -24.38 7.02 12.50
N GLY A 124 -24.03 6.98 11.18
CA GLY A 124 -24.25 5.83 10.30
C GLY A 124 -25.27 5.98 9.17
N GLU A 125 -26.00 7.09 9.08
CA GLU A 125 -26.91 7.33 7.95
C GLU A 125 -26.16 7.59 6.65
N ARG A 126 -26.42 6.75 5.62
CA ARG A 126 -25.85 6.91 4.27
C ARG A 126 -26.76 7.80 3.41
N PRO A 127 -26.21 8.74 2.63
CA PRO A 127 -26.99 9.57 1.73
C PRO A 127 -27.58 8.76 0.57
N VAL A 128 -28.81 9.08 0.18
CA VAL A 128 -29.45 8.62 -1.06
C VAL A 128 -29.45 9.79 -2.04
N PHE A 129 -29.00 9.54 -3.27
CA PHE A 129 -28.89 10.57 -4.31
C PHE A 129 -30.05 10.50 -5.28
N HIS A 130 -30.68 11.65 -5.53
CA HIS A 130 -31.73 11.82 -6.52
C HIS A 130 -31.23 12.83 -7.55
N LEU A 131 -31.21 12.45 -8.81
CA LEU A 131 -30.76 13.29 -9.91
C LEU A 131 -31.91 13.52 -10.88
N THR A 132 -32.30 14.77 -11.07
CA THR A 132 -33.26 15.16 -12.11
C THR A 132 -32.50 15.77 -13.28
N VAL A 133 -32.70 15.22 -14.49
CA VAL A 133 -32.00 15.65 -15.71
C VAL A 133 -32.99 16.20 -16.69
N GLU A 134 -32.81 17.43 -17.18
CA GLU A 134 -33.74 18.08 -18.12
C GLU A 134 -32.99 18.91 -19.15
N GLY A 135 -33.52 19.00 -20.36
CA GLY A 135 -32.97 19.85 -21.41
C GLY A 135 -33.03 19.29 -22.81
N SER A 136 -32.03 19.56 -23.62
CA SER A 136 -31.91 19.14 -25.00
C SER A 136 -30.48 18.60 -25.30
N LEU A 137 -30.26 18.13 -26.53
CA LEU A 137 -28.91 17.64 -26.92
C LEU A 137 -27.83 18.74 -26.98
N ASN A 138 -28.21 20.03 -26.96
CA ASN A 138 -27.21 21.12 -26.92
C ASN A 138 -27.00 21.72 -25.54
N TYR A 139 -28.01 21.59 -24.68
CA TYR A 139 -28.00 22.18 -23.35
C TYR A 139 -28.78 21.29 -22.38
N LEU A 140 -28.06 20.68 -21.44
CA LEU A 140 -28.61 19.79 -20.44
C LEU A 140 -28.37 20.38 -19.05
N THR A 141 -29.40 20.33 -18.21
CA THR A 141 -29.31 20.71 -16.81
C THR A 141 -29.55 19.47 -15.94
N ALA A 142 -28.87 19.42 -14.81
CA ALA A 142 -29.07 18.40 -13.82
C ALA A 142 -29.22 19.05 -12.43
N LYS A 143 -30.10 18.48 -11.59
CA LYS A 143 -30.30 18.89 -10.21
C LYS A 143 -30.07 17.69 -9.32
N LEU A 144 -29.12 17.84 -8.37
CA LEU A 144 -28.79 16.80 -7.43
C LEU A 144 -29.43 17.09 -6.08
N ASP A 145 -30.35 16.24 -5.65
CA ASP A 145 -30.91 16.26 -4.31
C ASP A 145 -30.29 15.13 -3.49
N ILE A 146 -29.91 15.42 -2.27
CA ILE A 146 -29.30 14.49 -1.31
C ILE A 146 -30.30 14.26 -0.19
N ALA A 147 -30.68 13.00 0.02
CA ALA A 147 -31.62 12.61 1.05
C ALA A 147 -30.93 11.82 2.17
N TYR A 148 -31.26 12.19 3.42
CA TYR A 148 -30.93 11.47 4.64
C TYR A 148 -32.24 11.15 5.37
N GLY A 149 -32.65 9.89 5.36
CA GLY A 149 -33.98 9.50 5.81
C GLY A 149 -35.05 10.30 5.08
N ASP A 150 -35.96 10.95 5.81
CA ASP A 150 -37.05 11.76 5.26
C ASP A 150 -36.65 13.17 4.81
N ARG A 151 -35.39 13.58 5.05
CA ARG A 151 -34.89 14.91 4.69
C ARG A 151 -34.22 14.91 3.34
N ARG A 152 -34.80 15.65 2.40
CA ARG A 152 -34.23 15.85 1.05
C ARG A 152 -33.79 17.29 0.88
N THR A 153 -32.56 17.50 0.40
CA THR A 153 -31.97 18.84 0.22
C THR A 153 -31.28 18.93 -1.12
N THR A 154 -31.59 19.96 -1.90
CA THR A 154 -30.88 20.23 -3.18
C THR A 154 -29.47 20.72 -2.88
N TYR A 155 -28.47 20.12 -3.54
CA TYR A 155 -27.08 20.57 -3.47
C TYR A 155 -26.88 21.83 -4.32
N ALA A 156 -26.34 22.87 -3.72
CA ALA A 156 -25.95 24.13 -4.38
C ALA A 156 -24.48 24.48 -4.03
N ALA A 157 -23.88 25.41 -4.76
CA ALA A 157 -22.47 25.80 -4.60
C ALA A 157 -22.08 26.22 -3.15
N SER A 158 -23.04 26.62 -2.35
CA SER A 158 -22.83 26.98 -0.92
C SER A 158 -23.14 25.87 0.06
N SER A 159 -23.54 24.68 -0.41
CA SER A 159 -23.91 23.57 0.46
C SER A 159 -22.66 22.93 1.09
N PRO A 160 -22.63 22.72 2.43
CA PRO A 160 -21.50 22.03 3.05
C PRO A 160 -21.56 20.53 2.75
N ILE A 161 -20.42 19.93 2.49
CA ILE A 161 -20.28 18.47 2.36
C ILE A 161 -20.35 17.84 3.76
N ARG A 162 -21.30 16.94 3.97
CA ARG A 162 -21.58 16.32 5.29
C ARG A 162 -21.07 14.87 5.38
N HIS A 163 -20.91 14.22 4.24
CA HIS A 163 -20.52 12.82 4.16
C HIS A 163 -19.52 12.60 3.00
N PRO A 164 -18.51 11.72 3.13
CA PRO A 164 -17.56 11.44 2.03
C PRO A 164 -18.23 10.99 0.71
N ALA A 165 -19.38 10.31 0.78
CA ALA A 165 -20.14 9.91 -0.39
C ALA A 165 -20.69 11.10 -1.20
N GLU A 166 -20.97 12.24 -0.54
CA GLU A 166 -21.39 13.47 -1.24
C GLU A 166 -20.24 14.00 -2.10
N ALA A 167 -19.02 14.06 -1.54
CA ALA A 167 -17.85 14.48 -2.31
C ALA A 167 -17.63 13.58 -3.53
N ALA A 168 -17.79 12.28 -3.37
CA ALA A 168 -17.68 11.31 -4.48
C ALA A 168 -18.77 11.53 -5.54
N ALA A 169 -20.01 11.84 -5.13
CA ALA A 169 -21.12 12.12 -6.04
C ALA A 169 -20.89 13.40 -6.85
N LEU A 170 -20.36 14.45 -6.22
CA LEU A 170 -20.04 15.73 -6.87
C LEU A 170 -18.89 15.57 -7.88
N ASP A 171 -17.82 14.86 -7.48
CA ASP A 171 -16.69 14.54 -8.36
C ASP A 171 -17.16 13.73 -9.59
N ARG A 172 -18.12 12.83 -9.40
CA ARG A 172 -18.70 12.03 -10.47
C ARG A 172 -19.45 12.89 -11.51
N LEU A 173 -20.27 13.85 -11.08
CA LEU A 173 -20.94 14.78 -11.99
C LEU A 173 -19.94 15.71 -12.70
N SER A 174 -18.92 16.17 -11.99
CA SER A 174 -17.87 16.98 -12.59
C SER A 174 -17.07 16.20 -13.65
N LYS A 175 -16.73 14.94 -13.39
CA LYS A 175 -16.08 14.04 -14.37
C LYS A 175 -16.96 13.72 -15.56
N ALA A 176 -18.28 13.68 -15.37
CA ALA A 176 -19.26 13.55 -16.46
C ALA A 176 -19.33 14.80 -17.35
N GLY A 177 -18.60 15.86 -17.02
CA GLY A 177 -18.46 17.10 -17.79
C GLY A 177 -19.44 18.21 -17.42
N PHE A 178 -20.24 18.03 -16.36
CA PHE A 178 -21.09 19.10 -15.85
C PHE A 178 -20.24 20.20 -15.20
N ALA A 179 -20.60 21.45 -15.47
CA ALA A 179 -20.05 22.57 -14.74
C ALA A 179 -20.60 22.59 -13.29
N GLU A 180 -19.80 23.12 -12.37
CA GLU A 180 -20.24 23.25 -10.96
C GLU A 180 -21.58 23.98 -10.87
N PRO A 181 -22.44 23.59 -9.90
CA PRO A 181 -23.79 24.13 -9.79
C PRO A 181 -23.78 25.60 -9.41
N GLY A 182 -24.69 26.36 -9.99
CA GLY A 182 -24.96 27.72 -9.58
C GLY A 182 -25.58 27.83 -8.17
N ARG A 183 -25.96 29.06 -7.77
CA ARG A 183 -26.69 29.29 -6.51
C ARG A 183 -28.06 28.64 -6.48
N ASP A 184 -28.62 28.35 -7.66
CA ASP A 184 -29.88 27.64 -7.88
C ASP A 184 -29.75 26.10 -7.79
N GLY A 185 -28.56 25.57 -7.58
CA GLY A 185 -28.28 24.15 -7.50
C GLY A 185 -28.30 23.43 -8.84
N GLN A 186 -28.33 24.17 -9.98
CA GLN A 186 -28.33 23.58 -11.31
C GLN A 186 -26.91 23.31 -11.83
N TRP A 187 -26.66 22.09 -12.17
CA TRP A 187 -25.50 21.63 -12.94
C TRP A 187 -25.78 21.79 -14.42
N VAL A 188 -24.80 22.18 -15.22
CA VAL A 188 -24.99 22.47 -16.63
C VAL A 188 -23.97 21.72 -17.48
N LEU A 189 -24.46 20.99 -18.49
CA LEU A 189 -23.65 20.34 -19.52
C LEU A 189 -24.00 20.95 -20.90
N LYS A 190 -22.99 21.43 -21.62
CA LYS A 190 -23.17 22.10 -22.92
C LYS A 190 -22.45 21.37 -24.04
N GLY A 191 -23.13 21.28 -25.18
CA GLY A 191 -22.61 20.73 -26.43
C GLY A 191 -23.04 19.31 -26.69
N GLU A 192 -23.56 19.07 -27.89
CA GLU A 192 -24.13 17.81 -28.32
C GLU A 192 -23.15 16.61 -28.10
N PRO A 193 -21.86 16.66 -28.46
CA PRO A 193 -20.98 15.52 -28.27
C PRO A 193 -20.83 15.12 -26.81
N LYS A 194 -20.78 16.08 -25.89
CA LYS A 194 -20.65 15.83 -24.45
C LYS A 194 -21.93 15.26 -23.86
N ILE A 195 -23.07 15.76 -24.31
CA ILE A 195 -24.39 15.26 -23.86
C ILE A 195 -24.63 13.85 -24.39
N LEU A 196 -24.25 13.55 -25.62
CA LEU A 196 -24.34 12.19 -26.17
C LEU A 196 -23.41 11.23 -25.44
N ALA A 197 -22.18 11.65 -25.10
CA ALA A 197 -21.25 10.84 -24.29
C ALA A 197 -21.79 10.58 -22.87
N PHE A 198 -22.36 11.59 -22.22
CA PHE A 198 -23.04 11.44 -20.93
C PHE A 198 -24.23 10.48 -21.02
N TYR A 199 -25.07 10.64 -22.04
CA TYR A 199 -26.23 9.79 -22.28
C TYR A 199 -25.83 8.33 -22.55
N ALA A 200 -24.74 8.11 -23.29
CA ALA A 200 -24.26 6.77 -23.62
C ALA A 200 -23.58 6.06 -22.42
N GLY A 201 -22.74 6.79 -21.68
CA GLY A 201 -21.85 6.22 -20.65
C GLY A 201 -22.34 6.43 -19.24
N GLU A 202 -22.35 7.67 -18.75
CA GLU A 202 -22.51 7.92 -17.30
C GLU A 202 -23.97 7.86 -16.86
N LEU A 203 -24.94 8.28 -17.67
CA LEU A 203 -26.36 8.23 -17.29
C LEU A 203 -26.85 6.83 -16.92
N PRO A 204 -26.53 5.74 -17.66
CA PRO A 204 -26.91 4.38 -17.26
C PRO A 204 -26.26 3.92 -15.95
N ARG A 205 -25.03 4.38 -15.68
CA ARG A 205 -24.34 4.08 -14.43
C ARG A 205 -24.99 4.80 -13.26
N LEU A 206 -25.39 6.07 -13.45
CA LEU A 206 -26.13 6.83 -12.46
C LEU A 206 -27.50 6.22 -12.18
N GLN A 207 -28.21 5.75 -13.21
CA GLN A 207 -29.51 5.08 -13.05
C GLN A 207 -29.45 3.79 -12.23
N ARG A 208 -28.31 3.10 -12.18
CA ARG A 208 -28.11 1.92 -11.31
C ARG A 208 -27.87 2.29 -9.86
N ASP A 209 -27.13 3.37 -9.65
CA ASP A 209 -26.59 3.71 -8.32
C ASP A 209 -27.45 4.75 -7.61
N TRP A 210 -28.18 5.59 -8.35
CA TRP A 210 -28.98 6.70 -7.88
C TRP A 210 -30.41 6.62 -8.38
N GLN A 211 -31.30 7.37 -7.76
CA GLN A 211 -32.63 7.60 -8.31
C GLN A 211 -32.57 8.72 -9.34
N VAL A 212 -32.71 8.39 -10.61
CA VAL A 212 -32.58 9.35 -11.72
C VAL A 212 -33.93 9.55 -12.41
N GLU A 213 -34.40 10.80 -12.42
CA GLU A 213 -35.58 11.23 -13.17
C GLU A 213 -35.17 11.95 -14.46
N ILE A 214 -35.72 11.52 -15.57
CA ILE A 214 -35.45 12.13 -16.87
C ILE A 214 -36.64 13.01 -17.23
N GLY A 215 -36.39 14.30 -17.44
CA GLY A 215 -37.43 15.24 -17.82
C GLY A 215 -37.99 14.97 -19.24
N ALA A 216 -39.25 15.26 -19.43
CA ALA A 216 -40.00 14.92 -20.64
C ALA A 216 -39.36 15.45 -21.93
N ARG A 217 -38.72 16.61 -21.89
CA ARG A 217 -38.03 17.20 -23.05
C ARG A 217 -36.78 16.41 -23.43
N PHE A 218 -35.99 15.96 -22.46
CA PHE A 218 -34.80 15.16 -22.72
C PHE A 218 -35.17 13.75 -23.17
N ASP A 219 -36.21 13.15 -22.58
CA ASP A 219 -36.76 11.86 -23.02
C ASP A 219 -37.24 11.93 -24.50
N TYR A 220 -37.90 13.00 -24.86
CA TYR A 220 -38.38 13.19 -26.24
C TYR A 220 -37.23 13.26 -27.26
N VAL A 221 -36.17 14.04 -26.97
CA VAL A 221 -35.05 14.22 -27.93
C VAL A 221 -34.11 12.99 -27.96
N THR A 222 -34.18 12.12 -26.98
CA THR A 222 -33.37 10.88 -26.94
C THR A 222 -34.10 9.66 -27.50
N ARG A 223 -35.37 9.75 -27.88
CA ARG A 223 -36.14 8.62 -28.44
C ARG A 223 -35.56 8.05 -29.72
N ASP A 224 -34.92 8.90 -30.53
CA ASP A 224 -34.29 8.50 -31.80
C ASP A 224 -32.81 8.18 -31.62
N ILE A 225 -32.34 8.06 -30.37
CA ILE A 225 -30.98 7.68 -30.04
C ILE A 225 -30.98 6.24 -29.55
N GLU A 226 -30.20 5.39 -30.23
CA GLU A 226 -29.97 4.02 -29.85
C GLU A 226 -28.62 3.87 -29.19
N ARG A 227 -28.57 3.34 -27.96
CA ARG A 227 -27.31 2.99 -27.30
C ARG A 227 -26.80 1.69 -27.87
N ILE A 228 -25.51 1.71 -28.28
CA ILE A 228 -24.79 0.52 -28.67
C ILE A 228 -24.00 0.03 -27.45
N GLU A 229 -24.36 -1.17 -27.00
CA GLU A 229 -23.62 -1.82 -25.92
C GLU A 229 -22.65 -2.84 -26.50
N PRO A 230 -21.38 -2.83 -26.05
CA PRO A 230 -20.44 -3.87 -26.44
C PRO A 230 -20.88 -5.20 -25.82
N ARG A 231 -20.91 -6.24 -26.65
CA ARG A 231 -21.17 -7.62 -26.22
C ARG A 231 -19.90 -8.42 -26.38
N PHE A 232 -19.45 -8.97 -25.29
CA PHE A 232 -18.28 -9.83 -25.27
C PHE A 232 -18.74 -11.28 -25.22
N GLU A 233 -18.38 -12.05 -26.24
CA GLU A 233 -18.63 -13.49 -26.27
C GLU A 233 -17.31 -14.21 -26.08
N VAL A 234 -17.30 -15.17 -25.14
CA VAL A 234 -16.10 -15.95 -24.83
C VAL A 234 -16.43 -17.43 -24.94
N ARG A 235 -15.55 -18.15 -25.62
CA ARG A 235 -15.64 -19.60 -25.78
C ARG A 235 -14.33 -20.26 -25.35
N SER A 236 -14.44 -21.40 -24.68
CA SER A 236 -13.28 -22.22 -24.33
C SER A 236 -12.62 -22.73 -25.64
N SER A 237 -11.31 -22.57 -25.72
CA SER A 237 -10.53 -22.95 -26.92
C SER A 237 -9.30 -23.76 -26.50
N GLY A 238 -9.46 -25.08 -26.45
CA GLY A 238 -8.43 -25.98 -25.93
C GLY A 238 -8.27 -25.92 -24.41
N GLU A 239 -7.17 -26.47 -23.88
CA GLU A 239 -7.01 -26.64 -22.44
C GLU A 239 -6.68 -25.35 -21.67
N ASN A 240 -6.00 -24.37 -22.32
CA ASN A 240 -5.42 -23.21 -21.61
C ASN A 240 -5.85 -21.84 -22.15
N TRP A 241 -6.82 -21.82 -23.10
CA TRP A 241 -7.15 -20.62 -23.83
C TRP A 241 -8.65 -20.34 -23.87
N PHE A 242 -8.97 -19.07 -23.98
CA PHE A 242 -10.29 -18.60 -24.35
C PHE A 242 -10.20 -17.77 -25.64
N ASP A 243 -11.14 -17.96 -26.54
CA ASP A 243 -11.33 -17.08 -27.69
C ASP A 243 -12.42 -16.08 -27.35
N LEU A 244 -12.07 -14.78 -27.32
CA LEU A 244 -12.95 -13.65 -27.03
C LEU A 244 -13.32 -12.97 -28.34
N SER A 245 -14.60 -12.77 -28.58
CA SER A 245 -15.09 -11.93 -29.68
C SER A 245 -15.82 -10.70 -29.14
N LEU A 246 -15.49 -9.54 -29.69
CA LEU A 246 -16.14 -8.28 -29.43
C LEU A 246 -17.18 -8.03 -30.53
N GLN A 247 -18.44 -7.97 -30.16
CA GLN A 247 -19.54 -7.62 -31.06
C GLN A 247 -20.24 -6.37 -30.54
N MET A 248 -20.61 -5.50 -31.46
CA MET A 248 -21.48 -4.37 -31.17
C MET A 248 -22.72 -4.43 -32.04
N THR A 249 -23.86 -4.38 -31.38
CA THR A 249 -25.16 -4.48 -32.06
C THR A 249 -26.06 -3.37 -31.55
N ALA A 250 -26.61 -2.58 -32.48
CA ALA A 250 -27.67 -1.66 -32.14
C ALA A 250 -28.96 -2.42 -31.79
N PRO A 251 -29.84 -1.87 -30.94
CA PRO A 251 -31.15 -2.47 -30.65
C PRO A 251 -31.98 -2.81 -31.89
N GLY A 252 -31.80 -2.04 -32.97
CA GLY A 252 -32.40 -2.30 -34.28
C GLY A 252 -31.82 -3.46 -35.09
N GLY A 253 -30.84 -4.21 -34.52
CA GLY A 253 -30.24 -5.38 -35.15
C GLY A 253 -29.05 -5.11 -36.07
N GLU A 254 -28.68 -3.86 -36.30
CA GLU A 254 -27.49 -3.48 -37.08
C GLU A 254 -26.20 -3.83 -36.30
N ARG A 255 -25.30 -4.56 -36.98
CA ARG A 255 -24.04 -4.99 -36.39
C ARG A 255 -22.91 -4.10 -36.86
N PHE A 256 -22.06 -3.71 -35.94
CA PHE A 256 -20.80 -2.96 -36.19
C PHE A 256 -19.61 -3.91 -36.06
N SER A 257 -18.74 -3.87 -37.05
CA SER A 257 -17.48 -4.59 -36.94
C SER A 257 -16.53 -3.89 -35.95
N ALA A 258 -15.62 -4.64 -35.35
CA ALA A 258 -14.58 -4.06 -34.51
C ALA A 258 -13.74 -2.99 -35.25
N ALA A 259 -13.54 -3.13 -36.55
CA ALA A 259 -12.86 -2.16 -37.38
C ALA A 259 -13.65 -0.84 -37.54
N ASP A 260 -14.98 -0.91 -37.64
CA ASP A 260 -15.79 0.29 -37.71
C ASP A 260 -15.76 1.10 -36.41
N ILE A 261 -15.81 0.38 -35.29
CA ILE A 261 -15.73 0.96 -33.95
C ILE A 261 -14.36 1.61 -33.73
N GLN A 262 -13.30 0.93 -34.09
CA GLN A 262 -11.95 1.45 -33.95
C GLN A 262 -11.75 2.72 -34.80
N ARG A 263 -12.32 2.79 -35.99
CA ARG A 263 -12.36 4.01 -36.80
C ARG A 263 -13.11 5.15 -36.10
N LEU A 264 -14.28 4.87 -35.53
CA LEU A 264 -15.10 5.87 -34.81
C LEU A 264 -14.34 6.42 -33.60
N ILE A 265 -13.72 5.55 -32.80
CA ILE A 265 -12.87 5.95 -31.65
C ILE A 265 -11.68 6.81 -32.11
N GLN A 266 -10.94 6.37 -33.13
CA GLN A 266 -9.79 7.10 -33.66
C GLN A 266 -10.17 8.47 -34.25
N SER A 267 -11.40 8.62 -34.78
CA SER A 267 -11.94 9.89 -35.27
C SER A 267 -12.51 10.77 -34.15
N GLY A 268 -12.48 10.33 -32.88
CA GLY A 268 -13.05 11.05 -31.73
C GLY A 268 -14.57 11.13 -31.75
N GLN A 269 -15.23 10.30 -32.53
CA GLN A 269 -16.70 10.27 -32.66
C GLN A 269 -17.29 9.27 -31.68
N SER A 270 -18.23 9.71 -30.84
CA SER A 270 -19.01 8.89 -29.92
C SER A 270 -20.39 8.50 -30.48
N SER A 271 -20.69 8.88 -31.73
CA SER A 271 -21.97 8.63 -32.36
C SER A 271 -21.83 8.39 -33.86
N THR A 272 -22.77 7.63 -34.42
CA THR A 272 -22.93 7.41 -35.89
C THR A 272 -24.37 7.28 -36.26
N ARG A 273 -24.70 7.54 -37.55
CA ARG A 273 -26.07 7.34 -38.06
C ARG A 273 -26.29 5.93 -38.53
N LEU A 274 -27.41 5.33 -38.08
CA LEU A 274 -27.87 4.02 -38.49
C LEU A 274 -28.63 4.07 -39.83
N LYS A 275 -28.77 2.94 -40.47
CA LYS A 275 -29.56 2.80 -41.70
C LYS A 275 -31.03 3.20 -41.53
N ASN A 276 -31.58 3.02 -40.31
CA ASN A 276 -32.93 3.44 -39.93
C ASN A 276 -33.06 4.96 -39.65
N LYS A 277 -32.03 5.77 -39.93
CA LYS A 277 -31.89 7.22 -39.71
C LYS A 277 -31.76 7.62 -38.21
N LYS A 278 -31.83 6.71 -37.27
CA LYS A 278 -31.58 6.98 -35.86
C LYS A 278 -30.08 7.22 -35.60
N VAL A 279 -29.79 7.84 -34.51
CA VAL A 279 -28.38 8.09 -34.05
C VAL A 279 -27.97 6.98 -33.10
N ALA A 280 -26.91 6.27 -33.44
CA ALA A 280 -26.30 5.31 -32.55
C ALA A 280 -25.21 6.00 -31.70
N VAL A 281 -25.23 5.78 -30.41
CA VAL A 281 -24.22 6.31 -29.46
C VAL A 281 -23.57 5.18 -28.69
N PHE A 282 -22.30 5.32 -28.39
CA PHE A 282 -21.54 4.37 -27.59
C PHE A 282 -20.72 5.10 -26.52
N ASP A 283 -20.42 4.40 -25.43
CA ASP A 283 -19.55 4.89 -24.37
C ASP A 283 -18.08 4.70 -24.77
N PRO A 284 -17.35 5.77 -25.17
CA PRO A 284 -15.94 5.65 -25.55
C PRO A 284 -15.08 5.28 -24.36
N GLY A 285 -15.43 5.74 -23.15
CA GLY A 285 -14.66 5.43 -21.95
C GLY A 285 -14.69 3.93 -21.60
N LEU A 286 -15.85 3.29 -21.75
CA LEU A 286 -15.99 1.84 -21.58
C LEU A 286 -15.11 1.05 -22.56
N LEU A 287 -15.09 1.50 -23.81
CA LEU A 287 -14.29 0.84 -24.85
C LEU A 287 -12.81 1.02 -24.63
N ASP A 288 -12.38 2.22 -24.24
CA ASP A 288 -10.97 2.52 -23.94
C ASP A 288 -10.49 1.71 -22.71
N GLU A 289 -11.27 1.66 -21.63
CA GLU A 289 -10.93 0.85 -20.45
C GLU A 289 -10.83 -0.65 -20.79
N PHE A 290 -11.77 -1.14 -21.61
CA PHE A 290 -11.76 -2.55 -22.01
C PHE A 290 -10.63 -2.85 -22.99
N ALA A 291 -10.33 -1.95 -23.93
CA ALA A 291 -9.21 -2.07 -24.85
C ALA A 291 -7.86 -2.05 -24.10
N GLN A 292 -7.74 -1.19 -23.09
CA GLN A 292 -6.57 -1.13 -22.22
C GLN A 292 -6.41 -2.45 -21.44
N ALA A 293 -7.47 -2.92 -20.77
CA ALA A 293 -7.44 -4.17 -20.02
C ALA A 293 -7.15 -5.38 -20.91
N LEU A 294 -7.71 -5.41 -22.11
CA LEU A 294 -7.42 -6.45 -23.10
C LEU A 294 -5.95 -6.39 -23.54
N GLY A 295 -5.43 -5.20 -23.82
CA GLY A 295 -4.01 -4.99 -24.14
C GLY A 295 -3.07 -5.43 -23.02
N GLU A 296 -3.48 -5.27 -21.75
CA GLU A 296 -2.73 -5.78 -20.59
C GLU A 296 -2.67 -7.31 -20.54
N CYS A 297 -3.69 -7.99 -21.07
CA CYS A 297 -3.74 -9.45 -21.15
C CYS A 297 -2.86 -10.05 -22.25
N ASN A 298 -2.15 -9.22 -23.02
CA ASN A 298 -1.30 -9.62 -24.13
C ASN A 298 -2.00 -10.59 -25.10
N PRO A 299 -3.15 -10.20 -25.69
CA PRO A 299 -3.97 -11.07 -26.49
C PRO A 299 -3.31 -11.42 -27.82
N GLN A 300 -3.52 -12.64 -28.28
CA GLN A 300 -3.20 -13.02 -29.67
C GLN A 300 -4.40 -12.66 -30.56
N GLN A 301 -4.28 -11.60 -31.33
CA GLN A 301 -5.32 -11.25 -32.30
C GLN A 301 -5.33 -12.27 -33.44
N ARG A 302 -6.47 -12.93 -33.66
CA ARG A 302 -6.69 -13.87 -34.77
C ARG A 302 -7.30 -13.20 -35.99
N GLN A 303 -8.34 -12.40 -35.72
CA GLN A 303 -9.02 -11.56 -36.71
C GLN A 303 -9.40 -10.23 -36.03
N PRO A 304 -9.74 -9.18 -36.79
CA PRO A 304 -10.24 -7.94 -36.19
C PRO A 304 -11.45 -8.22 -35.29
N GLY A 305 -11.32 -7.93 -33.97
CA GLY A 305 -12.34 -8.19 -32.97
C GLY A 305 -12.35 -9.60 -32.38
N GLU A 306 -11.47 -10.48 -32.81
CA GLU A 306 -11.30 -11.81 -32.25
C GLU A 306 -9.91 -11.97 -31.61
N TYR A 307 -9.91 -12.33 -30.35
CA TYR A 307 -8.70 -12.39 -29.53
C TYR A 307 -8.62 -13.73 -28.81
N ARG A 308 -7.44 -14.31 -28.77
CA ARG A 308 -7.13 -15.46 -27.96
C ARG A 308 -6.43 -15.01 -26.67
N LEU A 309 -6.95 -15.45 -25.52
CA LEU A 309 -6.53 -15.06 -24.20
C LEU A 309 -6.16 -16.28 -23.36
N ALA A 310 -5.09 -16.18 -22.56
CA ALA A 310 -4.79 -17.19 -21.57
C ALA A 310 -5.88 -17.22 -20.47
N ARG A 311 -6.21 -18.40 -19.98
CA ARG A 311 -7.25 -18.61 -18.94
C ARG A 311 -6.98 -17.83 -17.66
N ALA A 312 -5.71 -17.57 -17.34
CA ALA A 312 -5.30 -16.77 -16.18
C ALA A 312 -5.96 -15.38 -16.12
N HIS A 313 -6.37 -14.81 -17.25
CA HIS A 313 -6.99 -13.49 -17.33
C HIS A 313 -8.50 -13.47 -17.16
N ALA A 314 -9.16 -14.65 -17.08
CA ALA A 314 -10.62 -14.74 -17.04
C ALA A 314 -11.21 -13.99 -15.82
N GLY A 315 -10.66 -14.22 -14.63
CA GLY A 315 -11.14 -13.55 -13.40
C GLY A 315 -11.01 -12.03 -13.46
N TYR A 316 -9.93 -11.52 -14.03
CA TYR A 316 -9.70 -10.08 -14.21
C TYR A 316 -10.72 -9.45 -15.16
N LEU A 317 -10.89 -10.02 -16.35
CA LEU A 317 -11.81 -9.50 -17.37
C LEU A 317 -13.27 -9.60 -16.92
N ASP A 318 -13.66 -10.66 -16.25
CA ASP A 318 -15.01 -10.84 -15.72
C ASP A 318 -15.32 -9.83 -14.60
N THR A 319 -14.35 -9.57 -13.73
CA THR A 319 -14.48 -8.54 -12.68
C THR A 319 -14.63 -7.16 -13.28
N LEU A 320 -13.79 -6.81 -14.25
CA LEU A 320 -13.85 -5.53 -14.94
C LEU A 320 -15.21 -5.34 -15.64
N ALA A 321 -15.68 -6.36 -16.38
CA ALA A 321 -16.96 -6.30 -17.07
C ALA A 321 -18.11 -6.05 -16.09
N LYS A 322 -18.13 -6.75 -14.96
CA LYS A 322 -19.15 -6.57 -13.91
C LYS A 322 -19.14 -5.17 -13.31
N GLU A 323 -17.96 -4.62 -13.04
CA GLU A 323 -17.82 -3.26 -12.52
C GLU A 323 -18.32 -2.21 -13.49
N GLN A 324 -18.08 -2.40 -14.77
CA GLN A 324 -18.57 -1.53 -15.83
C GLN A 324 -20.06 -1.76 -16.20
N GLY A 325 -20.71 -2.73 -15.54
CA GLY A 325 -22.11 -3.07 -15.80
C GLY A 325 -22.32 -3.80 -17.13
N THR A 326 -21.25 -4.32 -17.72
CA THR A 326 -21.29 -5.12 -18.94
C THR A 326 -21.17 -6.60 -18.57
N GLN A 327 -21.87 -7.47 -19.30
CA GLN A 327 -21.78 -8.91 -19.09
C GLN A 327 -20.96 -9.57 -20.19
N ILE A 328 -20.01 -10.40 -19.79
CA ILE A 328 -19.34 -11.31 -20.71
C ILE A 328 -20.24 -12.54 -20.88
N ARG A 329 -20.69 -12.80 -22.11
CA ARG A 329 -21.39 -14.04 -22.44
C ARG A 329 -20.35 -15.12 -22.67
N GLY A 330 -20.14 -15.94 -21.64
CA GLY A 330 -19.21 -17.05 -21.66
C GLY A 330 -19.92 -18.40 -21.74
N ASP A 331 -19.20 -19.43 -22.18
CA ASP A 331 -19.62 -20.81 -21.98
C ASP A 331 -19.51 -21.22 -20.50
N ALA A 332 -19.99 -22.43 -20.18
CA ALA A 332 -19.90 -22.97 -18.82
C ALA A 332 -18.45 -23.01 -18.29
N GLY A 333 -17.48 -23.20 -19.18
CA GLY A 333 -16.07 -23.18 -18.84
C GLY A 333 -15.61 -21.80 -18.33
N TRP A 334 -15.96 -20.73 -19.06
CA TRP A 334 -15.65 -19.37 -18.66
C TRP A 334 -16.23 -19.00 -17.28
N HIS A 335 -17.55 -19.22 -17.11
CA HIS A 335 -18.22 -18.85 -15.86
C HIS A 335 -17.66 -19.59 -14.66
N ARG A 336 -17.39 -20.89 -14.81
CA ARG A 336 -16.77 -21.70 -13.77
C ARG A 336 -15.38 -21.16 -13.40
N TRP A 337 -14.56 -20.78 -14.39
CA TRP A 337 -13.25 -20.24 -14.18
C TRP A 337 -13.27 -18.87 -13.49
N ALA A 338 -14.08 -17.96 -13.98
CA ALA A 338 -14.22 -16.63 -13.41
C ALA A 338 -14.70 -16.70 -11.95
N GLU A 339 -15.67 -17.58 -11.65
CA GLU A 339 -16.18 -17.78 -10.29
C GLU A 339 -15.11 -18.34 -9.35
N ILE A 340 -14.41 -19.39 -9.76
CA ILE A 340 -13.40 -20.04 -8.90
C ILE A 340 -12.23 -19.09 -8.60
N LEU A 341 -11.74 -18.35 -9.58
CA LEU A 341 -10.67 -17.38 -9.37
C LEU A 341 -11.09 -16.21 -8.44
N GLN A 342 -12.38 -15.90 -8.36
CA GLN A 342 -12.91 -14.87 -7.47
C GLN A 342 -13.28 -15.39 -6.08
N ARG A 343 -13.57 -16.69 -5.95
CA ARG A 343 -14.05 -17.31 -4.71
C ARG A 343 -13.29 -18.62 -4.39
N PRO A 344 -12.09 -18.50 -3.84
CA PRO A 344 -11.29 -19.67 -3.48
C PRO A 344 -11.91 -20.53 -2.35
N ASP A 345 -12.90 -20.00 -1.65
CA ASP A 345 -13.68 -20.71 -0.62
C ASP A 345 -14.62 -21.79 -1.18
N LYS A 346 -14.94 -21.73 -2.48
CA LYS A 346 -15.82 -22.70 -3.17
C LYS A 346 -15.09 -23.82 -3.91
N LEU A 347 -13.80 -23.99 -3.66
CA LEU A 347 -13.01 -25.04 -4.30
C LEU A 347 -13.44 -26.44 -3.85
N PRO A 348 -13.42 -27.43 -4.75
CA PRO A 348 -13.72 -28.80 -4.36
C PRO A 348 -12.68 -29.32 -3.38
N SER A 349 -13.14 -29.97 -2.32
CA SER A 349 -12.29 -30.66 -1.35
C SER A 349 -11.86 -32.02 -1.88
N PHE A 350 -10.71 -32.47 -1.44
CA PHE A 350 -10.19 -33.82 -1.69
C PHE A 350 -9.52 -34.37 -0.43
N PRO A 351 -9.39 -35.70 -0.27
CA PRO A 351 -8.79 -36.30 0.92
C PRO A 351 -7.31 -35.91 1.07
N LEU A 352 -6.93 -35.55 2.31
CA LEU A 352 -5.56 -35.20 2.66
C LEU A 352 -4.85 -36.33 3.46
N GLY A 353 -5.51 -37.46 3.63
CA GLY A 353 -4.97 -38.60 4.39
C GLY A 353 -4.85 -38.27 5.89
N ASP A 354 -3.76 -38.69 6.49
CA ASP A 354 -3.41 -38.43 7.90
C ASP A 354 -3.28 -36.93 8.25
N LEU A 355 -3.12 -36.07 7.26
CA LEU A 355 -3.13 -34.62 7.47
C LEU A 355 -4.54 -34.03 7.60
N GLU A 356 -5.60 -34.87 7.40
CA GLU A 356 -6.98 -34.40 7.53
C GLU A 356 -7.29 -33.90 8.95
N ASP A 357 -6.82 -34.60 9.95
CA ASP A 357 -7.04 -34.24 11.36
C ASP A 357 -6.01 -33.23 11.90
N VAL A 358 -4.92 -33.04 11.20
CA VAL A 358 -3.84 -32.14 11.61
C VAL A 358 -4.06 -30.71 11.09
N LEU A 359 -4.56 -30.59 9.86
CA LEU A 359 -4.75 -29.30 9.22
C LEU A 359 -6.04 -28.61 9.67
N ARG A 360 -5.94 -27.35 10.00
CA ARG A 360 -7.10 -26.49 10.28
C ARG A 360 -7.94 -26.23 9.01
N PRO A 361 -9.24 -25.91 9.14
CA PRO A 361 -10.11 -25.71 7.97
C PRO A 361 -9.54 -24.72 6.95
N TYR A 362 -9.00 -23.60 7.40
CA TYR A 362 -8.40 -22.62 6.49
C TYR A 362 -7.10 -23.13 5.84
N GLN A 363 -6.31 -23.96 6.52
CA GLN A 363 -5.10 -24.57 5.94
C GLN A 363 -5.47 -25.57 4.85
N LYS A 364 -6.50 -26.40 5.08
CA LYS A 364 -7.07 -27.28 4.05
C LYS A 364 -7.52 -26.49 2.83
N ALA A 365 -8.26 -25.39 3.03
CA ALA A 365 -8.67 -24.51 1.94
C ALA A 365 -7.46 -23.93 1.17
N GLY A 366 -6.36 -23.63 1.86
CA GLY A 366 -5.11 -23.21 1.22
C GLY A 366 -4.47 -24.30 0.36
N VAL A 367 -4.48 -25.54 0.84
CA VAL A 367 -3.98 -26.71 0.07
C VAL A 367 -4.85 -26.96 -1.16
N TYR A 368 -6.19 -26.90 -1.01
CA TYR A 368 -7.12 -27.05 -2.13
C TYR A 368 -6.89 -25.97 -3.19
N TRP A 369 -6.66 -24.74 -2.76
CA TRP A 369 -6.37 -23.63 -3.67
C TRP A 369 -5.03 -23.80 -4.40
N LEU A 370 -3.95 -24.18 -3.73
CA LEU A 370 -2.66 -24.48 -4.35
C LEU A 370 -2.78 -25.62 -5.37
N LYS A 371 -3.48 -26.70 -4.99
CA LYS A 371 -3.69 -27.85 -5.89
C LYS A 371 -4.51 -27.46 -7.12
N PHE A 372 -5.58 -26.67 -6.93
CA PHE A 372 -6.36 -26.13 -8.04
C PHE A 372 -5.49 -25.32 -9.00
N LEU A 373 -4.68 -24.38 -8.48
CA LEU A 373 -3.78 -23.61 -9.33
C LEU A 373 -2.81 -24.50 -10.10
N ALA A 374 -2.22 -25.49 -9.41
CA ALA A 374 -1.29 -26.42 -10.04
C ALA A 374 -1.95 -27.26 -11.16
N ASP A 375 -3.16 -27.82 -10.90
CA ASP A 375 -3.89 -28.58 -11.91
C ASP A 375 -4.23 -27.77 -13.15
N GLN A 376 -4.28 -26.45 -12.99
CA GLN A 376 -4.58 -25.52 -14.06
C GLN A 376 -3.32 -24.84 -14.64
N GLN A 377 -2.13 -25.33 -14.32
CA GLN A 377 -0.85 -24.76 -14.75
C GLN A 377 -0.69 -23.28 -14.36
N LEU A 378 -1.29 -22.89 -13.25
CA LEU A 378 -1.16 -21.59 -12.62
C LEU A 378 -0.28 -21.68 -11.39
N ALA A 379 0.11 -20.53 -10.88
CA ALA A 379 0.97 -20.42 -9.71
C ALA A 379 0.38 -19.42 -8.71
N GLY A 380 0.82 -19.48 -7.45
CA GLY A 380 0.25 -18.61 -6.42
C GLY A 380 1.20 -18.25 -5.30
N ILE A 381 0.79 -17.20 -4.57
CA ILE A 381 1.47 -16.67 -3.38
C ILE A 381 0.60 -17.00 -2.16
N VAL A 382 1.12 -17.79 -1.24
CA VAL A 382 0.52 -17.92 0.10
C VAL A 382 1.11 -16.82 0.97
N ALA A 383 0.31 -15.77 1.13
CA ALA A 383 0.67 -14.54 1.85
C ALA A 383 0.02 -14.47 3.24
N ASP A 384 -0.32 -15.62 3.82
CA ASP A 384 -0.89 -15.71 5.16
C ASP A 384 0.01 -15.04 6.19
N GLU A 385 -0.61 -14.43 7.19
CA GLU A 385 0.10 -13.85 8.31
C GLU A 385 1.04 -14.88 8.96
N MET A 386 2.15 -14.42 9.52
CA MET A 386 3.13 -15.31 10.14
C MET A 386 2.50 -16.11 11.27
N GLY A 387 2.92 -17.39 11.39
CA GLY A 387 2.37 -18.30 12.42
C GLY A 387 1.10 -19.05 12.00
N LEU A 388 0.52 -18.79 10.82
CA LEU A 388 -0.67 -19.50 10.32
C LEU A 388 -0.34 -20.83 9.60
N GLY A 389 0.90 -21.32 9.67
CA GLY A 389 1.27 -22.64 9.15
C GLY A 389 1.43 -22.69 7.62
N LYS A 390 2.08 -21.69 7.00
CA LYS A 390 2.40 -21.73 5.57
C LYS A 390 3.22 -22.97 5.18
N THR A 391 4.17 -23.37 6.03
CA THR A 391 5.05 -24.53 5.80
C THR A 391 4.25 -25.83 5.69
N VAL A 392 3.34 -26.09 6.63
CA VAL A 392 2.54 -27.33 6.59
C VAL A 392 1.56 -27.33 5.41
N GLN A 393 1.00 -26.19 5.02
CA GLN A 393 0.18 -26.07 3.80
C GLN A 393 1.00 -26.42 2.55
N ALA A 394 2.23 -25.90 2.43
CA ALA A 394 3.12 -26.21 1.31
C ALA A 394 3.53 -27.67 1.29
N LEU A 395 3.87 -28.28 2.42
CA LEU A 395 4.19 -29.71 2.51
C LEU A 395 3.00 -30.60 2.13
N ALA A 396 1.81 -30.28 2.64
CA ALA A 396 0.58 -30.97 2.27
C ALA A 396 0.29 -30.86 0.76
N PHE A 397 0.47 -29.67 0.18
CA PHE A 397 0.36 -29.49 -1.27
C PHE A 397 1.39 -30.30 -2.04
N LEU A 398 2.68 -30.27 -1.65
CA LEU A 398 3.73 -31.05 -2.30
C LEU A 398 3.46 -32.57 -2.23
N ARG A 399 2.86 -33.05 -1.15
CA ARG A 399 2.41 -34.44 -1.02
C ARG A 399 1.35 -34.81 -2.07
N GLN A 400 0.41 -33.90 -2.33
CA GLN A 400 -0.70 -34.13 -3.27
C GLN A 400 -0.27 -34.11 -4.75
N ILE A 401 0.74 -33.30 -5.12
CA ILE A 401 1.21 -33.28 -6.50
C ILE A 401 2.19 -34.38 -6.82
N GLY A 402 2.83 -34.98 -5.80
CA GLY A 402 3.84 -36.02 -6.00
C GLY A 402 5.11 -35.54 -6.73
N GLY A 403 5.97 -36.47 -7.08
CA GLY A 403 7.23 -36.20 -7.77
C GLY A 403 8.25 -35.41 -6.93
N ARG A 404 9.41 -35.12 -7.52
CA ARG A 404 10.49 -34.39 -6.85
C ARG A 404 10.17 -32.91 -6.77
N ALA A 405 10.32 -32.32 -5.58
CA ALA A 405 10.13 -30.89 -5.38
C ALA A 405 11.39 -30.26 -4.79
N ILE A 406 11.57 -28.93 -5.04
CA ILE A 406 12.64 -28.15 -4.44
C ILE A 406 12.04 -27.03 -3.58
N ILE A 407 12.58 -26.87 -2.37
CA ILE A 407 12.28 -25.77 -1.46
C ILE A 407 13.53 -24.92 -1.32
N VAL A 408 13.36 -23.64 -1.62
CA VAL A 408 14.41 -22.63 -1.47
C VAL A 408 14.00 -21.68 -0.38
N CYS A 409 14.80 -21.58 0.66
CA CYS A 409 14.49 -20.77 1.84
C CYS A 409 15.74 -20.02 2.35
N PRO A 410 15.61 -19.06 3.28
CA PRO A 410 16.76 -18.53 4.01
C PRO A 410 17.59 -19.64 4.67
N SER A 411 18.90 -19.47 4.72
CA SER A 411 19.82 -20.50 5.28
C SER A 411 19.45 -20.92 6.70
N SER A 412 18.88 -20.01 7.48
CA SER A 412 18.42 -20.26 8.85
C SER A 412 17.17 -21.15 8.93
N LEU A 413 16.43 -21.30 7.85
CA LEU A 413 15.19 -22.09 7.78
C LEU A 413 15.39 -23.50 7.24
N VAL A 414 16.51 -23.80 6.64
CA VAL A 414 16.78 -25.11 6.01
C VAL A 414 16.56 -26.25 7.00
N PHE A 415 17.08 -26.13 8.22
CA PHE A 415 16.91 -27.16 9.27
C PHE A 415 15.42 -27.28 9.71
N ASN A 416 14.73 -26.14 9.84
CA ASN A 416 13.30 -26.16 10.21
C ASN A 416 12.44 -26.84 9.13
N TRP A 417 12.70 -26.56 7.86
CA TRP A 417 12.02 -27.22 6.75
C TRP A 417 12.23 -28.73 6.76
N ALA A 418 13.47 -29.19 6.99
CA ALA A 418 13.76 -30.62 7.09
C ALA A 418 13.02 -31.29 8.26
N ARG A 419 12.98 -30.64 9.42
CA ARG A 419 12.27 -31.13 10.62
C ARG A 419 10.75 -31.17 10.41
N GLU A 420 10.16 -30.15 9.83
CA GLU A 420 8.73 -30.13 9.54
C GLU A 420 8.36 -31.13 8.44
N ALA A 421 9.20 -31.30 7.42
CA ALA A 421 9.00 -32.32 6.40
C ALA A 421 9.04 -33.74 6.99
N ALA A 422 10.00 -34.04 7.86
CA ALA A 422 10.05 -35.34 8.57
C ALA A 422 8.82 -35.58 9.45
N ARG A 423 8.20 -34.53 9.98
CA ARG A 423 7.00 -34.61 10.83
C ARG A 423 5.71 -34.81 10.01
N PHE A 424 5.53 -34.03 8.93
CA PHE A 424 4.26 -33.95 8.19
C PHE A 424 4.23 -34.76 6.90
N THR A 425 5.40 -35.16 6.40
CA THR A 425 5.56 -35.96 5.19
C THR A 425 6.65 -37.02 5.39
N PRO A 426 6.53 -37.90 6.44
CA PRO A 426 7.59 -38.86 6.80
C PRO A 426 7.93 -39.85 5.70
N GLU A 427 7.01 -40.10 4.78
CA GLU A 427 7.20 -41.00 3.63
C GLU A 427 8.12 -40.40 2.55
N ARG A 428 8.40 -39.09 2.57
CA ARG A 428 9.23 -38.44 1.58
C ARG A 428 10.68 -38.35 2.01
N ARG A 429 11.58 -38.77 1.14
CA ARG A 429 13.03 -38.63 1.34
C ARG A 429 13.46 -37.19 1.18
N VAL A 430 13.90 -36.59 2.28
CA VAL A 430 14.34 -35.20 2.33
C VAL A 430 15.85 -35.14 2.14
N LEU A 431 16.31 -34.43 1.10
CA LEU A 431 17.71 -34.13 0.83
C LEU A 431 18.00 -32.68 1.20
N VAL A 432 18.82 -32.47 2.23
CA VAL A 432 19.31 -31.14 2.63
C VAL A 432 20.60 -30.84 1.92
N VAL A 433 20.56 -29.91 0.94
CA VAL A 433 21.76 -29.50 0.19
C VAL A 433 22.41 -28.33 0.89
N GLN A 434 23.36 -28.64 1.80
CA GLN A 434 24.09 -27.66 2.62
C GLN A 434 25.52 -28.17 2.91
N GLY A 435 26.41 -27.30 3.38
CA GLY A 435 27.78 -27.61 3.77
C GLY A 435 28.78 -27.68 2.61
N SER A 436 30.04 -28.02 2.93
CA SER A 436 31.14 -28.07 1.97
C SER A 436 31.10 -29.29 1.04
N GLU A 437 30.60 -30.41 1.56
CA GLU A 437 30.57 -31.69 0.82
C GLU A 437 29.29 -31.85 -0.02
N ARG A 438 28.43 -30.84 -0.10
CA ARG A 438 27.15 -30.90 -0.85
C ARG A 438 27.29 -31.32 -2.31
N GLN A 439 28.48 -31.22 -2.87
CA GLN A 439 28.73 -31.65 -4.26
C GLN A 439 28.55 -33.17 -4.46
N ARG A 440 28.82 -33.98 -3.41
CA ARG A 440 28.57 -35.42 -3.44
C ARG A 440 27.07 -35.73 -3.48
N LEU A 441 26.25 -34.93 -2.74
CA LEU A 441 24.83 -35.13 -2.69
C LEU A 441 24.14 -35.10 -4.06
N PHE A 442 24.65 -34.28 -4.99
CA PHE A 442 24.12 -34.23 -6.36
C PHE A 442 24.38 -35.52 -7.16
N LYS A 443 25.42 -36.27 -6.80
CA LYS A 443 25.79 -37.51 -7.54
C LYS A 443 25.11 -38.73 -6.90
N ASP A 444 25.06 -38.76 -5.57
CA ASP A 444 24.76 -40.00 -4.85
C ASP A 444 23.30 -40.04 -4.35
N ASP A 445 22.77 -38.90 -3.97
CA ASP A 445 21.48 -38.82 -3.23
C ASP A 445 20.34 -38.14 -4.00
N MET A 446 20.66 -37.33 -5.02
CA MET A 446 19.67 -36.52 -5.73
C MET A 446 18.62 -37.36 -6.46
N GLU A 447 19.00 -38.51 -7.01
CA GLU A 447 18.05 -39.42 -7.69
C GLU A 447 17.00 -39.98 -6.77
N GLN A 448 17.35 -40.19 -5.51
CA GLN A 448 16.49 -40.81 -4.53
C GLN A 448 15.67 -39.76 -3.72
N ALA A 449 15.97 -38.49 -3.88
CA ALA A 449 15.32 -37.42 -3.14
C ALA A 449 13.92 -37.12 -3.70
N ASP A 450 12.91 -37.10 -2.84
CA ASP A 450 11.57 -36.61 -3.15
C ASP A 450 11.44 -35.12 -2.86
N LEU A 451 12.19 -34.61 -1.88
CA LEU A 451 12.15 -33.23 -1.44
C LEU A 451 13.57 -32.69 -1.23
N VAL A 452 13.96 -31.72 -2.03
CA VAL A 452 15.26 -31.06 -1.94
C VAL A 452 15.11 -29.75 -1.22
N VAL A 453 15.85 -29.53 -0.12
CA VAL A 453 15.82 -28.28 0.65
C VAL A 453 17.18 -27.60 0.55
N THR A 454 17.19 -26.35 0.10
CA THR A 454 18.41 -25.57 -0.06
C THR A 454 18.18 -24.09 0.27
N SER A 455 19.26 -23.31 0.33
CA SER A 455 19.16 -21.87 0.57
C SER A 455 19.40 -21.04 -0.69
N TYR A 456 18.88 -19.80 -0.74
CA TYR A 456 19.09 -18.89 -1.86
C TYR A 456 20.57 -18.73 -2.27
N PRO A 457 21.52 -18.50 -1.33
CA PRO A 457 22.93 -18.40 -1.69
C PRO A 457 23.49 -19.70 -2.28
N LEU A 458 23.03 -20.87 -1.83
CA LEU A 458 23.51 -22.17 -2.34
C LEU A 458 22.86 -22.49 -3.68
N LEU A 459 21.57 -22.22 -3.84
CA LEU A 459 20.91 -22.33 -5.16
C LEU A 459 21.69 -21.54 -6.22
N ARG A 460 22.01 -20.28 -5.92
CA ARG A 460 22.77 -19.41 -6.82
C ARG A 460 24.14 -19.99 -7.20
N ARG A 461 24.85 -20.54 -6.22
CA ARG A 461 26.19 -21.13 -6.44
C ARG A 461 26.17 -22.40 -7.25
N ASP A 462 25.12 -23.20 -7.08
CA ASP A 462 25.03 -24.55 -7.62
C ASP A 462 23.99 -24.67 -8.76
N ILE A 463 23.50 -23.54 -9.29
CA ILE A 463 22.39 -23.51 -10.27
C ILE A 463 22.63 -24.37 -11.50
N ASP A 464 23.86 -24.42 -12.00
CA ASP A 464 24.20 -25.24 -13.20
C ASP A 464 23.93 -26.73 -12.95
N ARG A 465 24.09 -27.20 -11.72
CA ARG A 465 23.78 -28.60 -11.34
C ARG A 465 22.30 -28.87 -11.24
N TYR A 466 21.52 -27.85 -10.81
CA TYR A 466 20.04 -27.96 -10.72
C TYR A 466 19.40 -27.94 -12.13
N ARG A 467 20.04 -27.38 -13.14
CA ARG A 467 19.51 -27.32 -14.51
C ARG A 467 19.34 -28.71 -15.16
N ASP A 468 20.05 -29.73 -14.68
CA ASP A 468 19.96 -31.10 -15.19
C ASP A 468 18.70 -31.82 -14.62
N TRP A 469 18.05 -31.22 -13.63
CA TRP A 469 16.92 -31.81 -12.94
C TRP A 469 15.61 -31.07 -13.26
N GLU A 470 14.54 -31.84 -13.45
CA GLU A 470 13.17 -31.31 -13.54
C GLU A 470 12.43 -31.56 -12.24
N PHE A 471 11.81 -30.52 -11.69
CA PHE A 471 11.06 -30.58 -10.46
C PHE A 471 9.56 -30.55 -10.73
N ALA A 472 8.77 -31.31 -10.01
CA ALA A 472 7.32 -31.20 -10.03
C ALA A 472 6.87 -29.83 -9.48
N ALA A 473 7.55 -29.34 -8.43
CA ALA A 473 7.31 -27.99 -7.91
C ALA A 473 8.58 -27.32 -7.37
N ALA A 474 8.62 -25.99 -7.44
CA ALA A 474 9.54 -25.15 -6.68
C ALA A 474 8.75 -24.27 -5.71
N VAL A 475 9.13 -24.35 -4.44
CA VAL A 475 8.59 -23.51 -3.36
C VAL A 475 9.67 -22.52 -2.93
N LEU A 476 9.39 -21.24 -3.00
CA LEU A 476 10.26 -20.18 -2.46
C LEU A 476 9.68 -19.67 -1.16
N ASP A 477 10.38 -19.88 -0.05
CA ASP A 477 9.99 -19.34 1.24
C ASP A 477 10.75 -18.04 1.53
N GLU A 478 10.07 -17.09 2.17
CA GLU A 478 10.54 -15.72 2.39
C GLU A 478 11.09 -15.10 1.08
N ALA A 479 10.21 -15.04 0.08
CA ALA A 479 10.59 -14.66 -1.29
C ALA A 479 11.08 -13.21 -1.46
N GLN A 480 11.18 -12.42 -0.38
CA GLN A 480 11.88 -11.13 -0.42
C GLN A 480 13.34 -11.24 -0.92
N HIS A 481 13.91 -12.43 -0.92
CA HIS A 481 15.25 -12.68 -1.47
C HIS A 481 15.35 -12.60 -3.00
N ILE A 482 14.22 -12.59 -3.70
CA ILE A 482 14.13 -12.46 -5.17
C ILE A 482 13.41 -11.19 -5.62
N LYS A 483 13.16 -10.22 -4.76
CA LYS A 483 12.48 -8.96 -5.08
C LYS A 483 13.15 -8.17 -6.19
N ASN A 484 14.47 -8.12 -6.20
CA ASN A 484 15.19 -7.50 -7.31
C ASN A 484 15.39 -8.54 -8.44
N PRO A 485 14.72 -8.35 -9.59
CA PRO A 485 14.80 -9.30 -10.72
C PRO A 485 16.21 -9.40 -11.32
N GLU A 486 17.04 -8.38 -11.15
CA GLU A 486 18.43 -8.35 -11.62
C GLU A 486 19.38 -9.08 -10.65
N SER A 487 18.90 -9.44 -9.46
CA SER A 487 19.72 -10.16 -8.49
C SER A 487 20.04 -11.57 -8.96
N GLN A 488 21.23 -12.04 -8.65
CA GLN A 488 21.63 -13.41 -8.97
C GLN A 488 20.71 -14.46 -8.32
N ASN A 489 20.09 -14.15 -7.16
CA ASN A 489 19.14 -15.06 -6.53
C ASN A 489 17.86 -15.18 -7.36
N ALA A 490 17.34 -14.07 -7.88
CA ALA A 490 16.14 -14.08 -8.73
C ALA A 490 16.40 -14.83 -10.05
N GLN A 491 17.53 -14.56 -10.67
CA GLN A 491 17.94 -15.25 -11.90
C GLN A 491 18.10 -16.76 -11.70
N ALA A 492 18.72 -17.18 -10.59
CA ALA A 492 18.88 -18.60 -10.26
C ALA A 492 17.53 -19.27 -9.99
N ALA A 493 16.63 -18.62 -9.24
CA ALA A 493 15.30 -19.15 -8.99
C ALA A 493 14.48 -19.30 -10.28
N CYS A 494 14.52 -18.31 -11.17
CA CYS A 494 13.85 -18.36 -12.48
C CYS A 494 14.42 -19.43 -13.41
N ALA A 495 15.70 -19.79 -13.27
CA ALA A 495 16.38 -20.80 -14.10
C ALA A 495 16.00 -22.24 -13.73
N LEU A 496 15.32 -22.48 -12.60
CA LEU A 496 14.86 -23.81 -12.23
C LEU A 496 13.83 -24.36 -13.23
N LYS A 497 14.03 -25.58 -13.69
CA LYS A 497 13.06 -26.31 -14.50
C LYS A 497 12.00 -26.91 -13.59
N THR A 498 10.79 -26.37 -13.62
CA THR A 498 9.73 -26.79 -12.72
C THR A 498 8.35 -26.68 -13.38
N ARG A 499 7.45 -27.62 -13.05
CA ARG A 499 6.06 -27.59 -13.56
C ARG A 499 5.21 -26.61 -12.76
N HIS A 500 5.37 -26.59 -11.43
CA HIS A 500 4.59 -25.73 -10.56
C HIS A 500 5.48 -24.81 -9.73
N ARG A 501 5.02 -23.61 -9.47
CA ARG A 501 5.76 -22.61 -8.69
C ARG A 501 4.88 -22.04 -7.61
N VAL A 502 5.41 -21.95 -6.40
CA VAL A 502 4.70 -21.43 -5.23
C VAL A 502 5.63 -20.47 -4.48
N ILE A 503 5.08 -19.39 -4.00
CA ILE A 503 5.76 -18.45 -3.12
C ILE A 503 5.06 -18.48 -1.75
N LEU A 504 5.86 -18.54 -0.70
CA LEU A 504 5.45 -18.32 0.68
C LEU A 504 6.07 -17.02 1.17
N THR A 505 5.26 -16.12 1.68
CA THR A 505 5.75 -14.86 2.26
C THR A 505 4.74 -14.32 3.28
N GLY A 506 5.20 -13.65 4.32
CA GLY A 506 4.32 -12.90 5.22
C GLY A 506 3.93 -11.53 4.66
N THR A 507 4.71 -11.04 3.69
CA THR A 507 4.63 -9.67 3.16
C THR A 507 4.80 -9.69 1.64
N PRO A 508 3.72 -9.89 0.86
CA PRO A 508 3.80 -10.05 -0.59
C PRO A 508 4.22 -8.76 -1.32
N ILE A 509 3.92 -7.61 -0.73
CA ILE A 509 4.28 -6.30 -1.26
C ILE A 509 4.87 -5.49 -0.11
N GLU A 510 6.20 -5.38 -0.04
CA GLU A 510 6.85 -4.63 1.05
C GLU A 510 7.36 -3.26 0.61
N ASN A 511 8.03 -3.17 -0.53
CA ASN A 511 8.86 -2.01 -0.81
C ASN A 511 8.57 -1.32 -2.15
N SER A 512 8.20 -2.07 -3.20
CA SER A 512 7.97 -1.47 -4.50
C SER A 512 7.11 -2.34 -5.42
N LEU A 513 6.53 -1.71 -6.43
CA LEU A 513 5.83 -2.42 -7.51
C LEU A 513 6.78 -3.32 -8.33
N LYS A 514 8.07 -2.95 -8.40
CA LYS A 514 9.10 -3.77 -9.03
C LYS A 514 9.28 -5.12 -8.31
N ASP A 515 9.17 -5.12 -6.97
CA ASP A 515 9.21 -6.34 -6.16
C ASP A 515 8.08 -7.29 -6.54
N LEU A 516 6.86 -6.75 -6.63
CA LEU A 516 5.69 -7.51 -7.06
C LEU A 516 5.88 -8.09 -8.46
N TRP A 517 6.38 -7.29 -9.40
CA TRP A 517 6.67 -7.78 -10.74
C TRP A 517 7.67 -8.94 -10.73
N SER A 518 8.72 -8.86 -9.93
CA SER A 518 9.73 -9.93 -9.81
C SER A 518 9.14 -11.23 -9.28
N LEU A 519 8.30 -11.16 -8.24
CA LEU A 519 7.60 -12.33 -7.70
C LEU A 519 6.66 -12.96 -8.74
N MET A 520 5.87 -12.14 -9.43
CA MET A 520 4.96 -12.61 -10.47
C MET A 520 5.70 -13.14 -11.70
N HIS A 521 6.86 -12.58 -12.03
CA HIS A 521 7.72 -13.09 -13.11
C HIS A 521 8.30 -14.47 -12.79
N PHE A 522 8.67 -14.73 -11.54
CA PHE A 522 9.04 -16.08 -11.12
C PHE A 522 7.84 -17.03 -11.21
N LEU A 523 6.67 -16.64 -10.70
CA LEU A 523 5.48 -17.51 -10.67
C LEU A 523 4.95 -17.82 -12.07
N MET A 524 4.67 -16.79 -12.84
CA MET A 524 4.03 -16.86 -14.15
C MET A 524 4.75 -15.91 -15.11
N PRO A 525 5.86 -16.35 -15.75
CA PRO A 525 6.62 -15.51 -16.66
C PRO A 525 5.73 -14.92 -17.77
N GLY A 526 5.83 -13.61 -17.96
CA GLY A 526 5.05 -12.88 -18.99
C GLY A 526 3.63 -12.47 -18.58
N TYR A 527 3.10 -12.93 -17.44
CA TYR A 527 1.74 -12.59 -17.00
C TYR A 527 1.51 -11.08 -16.84
N LEU A 528 2.48 -10.37 -16.28
CA LEU A 528 2.45 -8.90 -16.13
C LEU A 528 3.20 -8.14 -17.25
N GLY A 529 3.58 -8.83 -18.33
CA GLY A 529 4.39 -8.26 -19.40
C GLY A 529 5.87 -8.20 -19.07
N SER A 530 6.66 -7.55 -19.94
CA SER A 530 8.08 -7.28 -19.67
C SER A 530 8.24 -6.24 -18.55
N ALA A 531 9.44 -6.13 -17.98
CA ALA A 531 9.74 -5.11 -16.96
C ALA A 531 9.51 -3.69 -17.48
N THR A 532 9.76 -3.45 -18.77
CA THR A 532 9.52 -2.17 -19.43
C THR A 532 8.04 -1.89 -19.54
N ASP A 533 7.23 -2.86 -20.03
CA ASP A 533 5.78 -2.73 -20.12
C ASP A 533 5.14 -2.47 -18.76
N PHE A 534 5.61 -3.19 -17.73
CA PHE A 534 5.10 -3.03 -16.36
C PHE A 534 5.39 -1.63 -15.80
N ARG A 535 6.60 -1.12 -16.04
CA ARG A 535 6.99 0.24 -15.63
C ARG A 535 6.13 1.31 -16.29
N GLU A 536 5.88 1.16 -17.59
CA GLU A 536 5.10 2.14 -18.37
C GLU A 536 3.62 2.10 -18.02
N ARG A 537 3.04 0.90 -17.83
CA ARG A 537 1.60 0.70 -17.62
C ARG A 537 1.16 0.91 -16.18
N TYR A 538 2.04 0.63 -15.21
CA TYR A 538 1.67 0.63 -13.80
C TYR A 538 2.57 1.52 -12.94
N GLU A 539 3.89 1.35 -13.00
CA GLU A 539 4.79 1.97 -12.03
C GLU A 539 4.73 3.51 -12.10
N ARG A 540 4.80 4.09 -13.30
CA ARG A 540 4.75 5.54 -13.51
C ARG A 540 3.40 6.14 -13.10
N GLU A 541 2.31 5.49 -13.46
CA GLU A 541 0.96 5.99 -13.17
C GLU A 541 0.65 5.88 -11.68
N ILE A 542 1.01 4.77 -11.03
CA ILE A 542 0.78 4.54 -9.60
C ILE A 542 1.66 5.47 -8.75
N GLN A 543 2.89 5.78 -9.16
CA GLN A 543 3.74 6.77 -8.48
C GLN A 543 3.10 8.15 -8.47
N THR A 544 2.39 8.53 -9.52
CA THR A 544 1.71 9.83 -9.63
C THR A 544 0.36 9.82 -8.92
N ALA A 545 -0.38 8.70 -8.99
CA ALA A 545 -1.71 8.53 -8.40
C ALA A 545 -1.82 7.14 -7.73
N PRO A 546 -1.36 6.98 -6.48
CA PRO A 546 -1.29 5.70 -5.78
C PRO A 546 -2.63 4.96 -5.69
N SER A 547 -3.73 5.67 -5.52
CA SER A 547 -5.09 5.11 -5.48
C SER A 547 -5.82 5.21 -6.82
N GLY A 548 -5.08 5.44 -7.91
CA GLY A 548 -5.62 5.64 -9.26
C GLY A 548 -6.08 4.34 -9.95
N PRO A 549 -6.62 4.48 -11.17
CA PRO A 549 -7.13 3.33 -11.94
C PRO A 549 -6.09 2.24 -12.18
N ALA A 550 -4.82 2.59 -12.42
CA ALA A 550 -3.75 1.62 -12.64
C ALA A 550 -3.50 0.72 -11.43
N ALA A 551 -3.51 1.27 -10.22
CA ALA A 551 -3.39 0.50 -8.99
C ALA A 551 -4.55 -0.50 -8.85
N LYS A 552 -5.78 -0.04 -9.10
CA LYS A 552 -6.97 -0.89 -9.06
C LYS A 552 -6.89 -2.04 -10.07
N ARG A 553 -6.52 -1.76 -11.32
CA ARG A 553 -6.35 -2.79 -12.37
C ARG A 553 -5.28 -3.81 -12.00
N LEU A 554 -4.11 -3.36 -11.53
CA LEU A 554 -3.04 -4.25 -11.11
C LEU A 554 -3.49 -5.20 -9.99
N LEU A 555 -4.17 -4.66 -8.99
CA LEU A 555 -4.73 -5.45 -7.90
C LEU A 555 -5.73 -6.50 -8.36
N GLN A 556 -6.65 -6.12 -9.21
CA GLN A 556 -7.63 -7.05 -9.77
C GLN A 556 -6.96 -8.19 -10.55
N ARG A 557 -5.84 -7.91 -11.21
CA ARG A 557 -5.07 -8.93 -11.94
C ARG A 557 -4.36 -9.92 -11.03
N ILE A 558 -3.76 -9.45 -9.93
CA ILE A 558 -2.96 -10.31 -9.05
C ILE A 558 -3.79 -11.02 -7.97
N ARG A 559 -4.93 -10.43 -7.56
CA ARG A 559 -5.79 -10.94 -6.48
C ARG A 559 -6.11 -12.44 -6.58
N PRO A 560 -6.42 -13.02 -7.75
CA PRO A 560 -6.70 -14.45 -7.88
C PRO A 560 -5.53 -15.36 -7.50
N PHE A 561 -4.30 -14.84 -7.51
CA PHE A 561 -3.06 -15.58 -7.29
C PHE A 561 -2.40 -15.29 -5.95
N VAL A 562 -3.07 -14.52 -5.08
CA VAL A 562 -2.58 -14.17 -3.75
C VAL A 562 -3.60 -14.59 -2.69
N LEU A 563 -3.25 -15.56 -1.89
CA LEU A 563 -4.05 -15.99 -0.74
C LEU A 563 -3.48 -15.35 0.52
N ARG A 564 -4.21 -14.39 1.10
CA ARG A 564 -3.81 -13.68 2.31
C ARG A 564 -4.89 -13.76 3.37
N ARG A 565 -4.55 -14.32 4.51
CA ARG A 565 -5.44 -14.41 5.68
C ARG A 565 -4.70 -13.87 6.90
N THR A 566 -5.44 -13.22 7.78
CA THR A 566 -4.91 -12.68 9.04
C THR A 566 -5.31 -13.59 10.20
N LYS A 567 -4.51 -13.61 11.26
CA LYS A 567 -4.80 -14.36 12.51
C LYS A 567 -6.17 -14.00 13.06
N ARG A 568 -6.53 -12.73 13.03
CA ARG A 568 -7.81 -12.21 13.52
C ARG A 568 -9.03 -12.86 12.84
N VAL A 569 -8.90 -13.27 11.58
CA VAL A 569 -10.01 -13.86 10.80
C VAL A 569 -10.07 -15.36 10.95
N VAL A 570 -8.91 -16.06 10.98
CA VAL A 570 -8.87 -17.51 10.85
C VAL A 570 -8.39 -18.27 12.09
N ALA A 571 -7.83 -17.57 13.07
CA ALA A 571 -7.30 -18.17 14.30
C ALA A 571 -7.86 -17.43 15.54
N THR A 572 -9.18 -17.44 15.65
CA THR A 572 -9.93 -16.72 16.70
C THR A 572 -9.67 -17.26 18.11
N GLU A 573 -9.08 -18.46 18.21
CA GLU A 573 -8.67 -19.08 19.47
C GLU A 573 -7.31 -18.59 19.98
N LEU A 574 -6.52 -17.87 19.15
CA LEU A 574 -5.27 -17.29 19.62
C LEU A 574 -5.56 -16.19 20.64
N PRO A 575 -4.86 -16.20 21.79
CA PRO A 575 -4.94 -15.13 22.76
C PRO A 575 -4.58 -13.78 22.15
N GLU A 576 -5.01 -12.70 22.78
CA GLU A 576 -4.68 -11.36 22.33
C GLU A 576 -3.16 -11.08 22.37
N LYS A 577 -2.73 -10.19 21.47
CA LYS A 577 -1.40 -9.63 21.49
C LYS A 577 -1.49 -8.16 21.95
N LEU A 578 -0.82 -7.86 23.05
CA LEU A 578 -0.75 -6.53 23.62
C LEU A 578 0.59 -5.89 23.22
N GLU A 579 0.57 -4.73 22.59
CA GLU A 579 1.76 -3.95 22.28
C GLU A 579 1.84 -2.75 23.22
N GLN A 580 2.94 -2.62 23.94
CA GLN A 580 3.18 -1.55 24.91
C GLN A 580 4.51 -0.85 24.62
N VAL A 581 4.54 0.46 24.83
CA VAL A 581 5.77 1.25 24.76
C VAL A 581 6.20 1.58 26.19
N ALA A 582 7.35 1.06 26.59
CA ALA A 582 7.97 1.36 27.87
C ALA A 582 9.02 2.48 27.65
N TYR A 583 8.77 3.63 28.25
CA TYR A 583 9.63 4.79 28.14
C TYR A 583 10.63 4.85 29.28
N CYS A 584 11.88 5.20 28.96
CA CYS A 584 12.90 5.56 29.93
C CYS A 584 13.46 6.94 29.64
N GLU A 585 13.91 7.63 30.68
CA GLU A 585 14.72 8.85 30.57
C GLU A 585 16.20 8.44 30.48
N LEU A 586 16.93 9.07 29.56
CA LEU A 586 18.37 8.88 29.47
C LEU A 586 19.05 9.26 30.79
N THR A 587 20.12 8.55 31.17
CA THR A 587 20.98 8.97 32.29
C THR A 587 21.62 10.34 31.98
N GLU A 588 22.05 11.07 32.99
CA GLU A 588 22.67 12.38 32.75
C GLU A 588 23.90 12.26 31.85
N ARG A 589 24.64 11.18 31.99
CA ARG A 589 25.80 10.89 31.14
C ARG A 589 25.40 10.58 29.70
N GLN A 590 24.33 9.80 29.52
CA GLN A 590 23.78 9.56 28.19
C GLN A 590 23.26 10.85 27.53
N LYS A 591 22.54 11.71 28.26
CA LYS A 591 22.07 13.01 27.78
C LYS A 591 23.19 13.90 27.28
N GLN A 592 24.28 14.00 28.07
CA GLN A 592 25.46 14.77 27.71
C GLN A 592 26.03 14.28 26.38
N ILE A 593 26.37 13.00 26.29
CA ILE A 593 26.98 12.41 25.09
C ILE A 593 26.06 12.46 23.89
N TYR A 594 24.76 12.22 24.11
CA TYR A 594 23.76 12.35 23.05
C TYR A 594 23.72 13.77 22.48
N SER A 595 23.72 14.80 23.32
CA SER A 595 23.74 16.20 22.89
C SER A 595 25.01 16.58 22.15
N GLU A 596 26.17 16.05 22.58
CA GLU A 596 27.46 16.23 21.90
C GLU A 596 27.45 15.62 20.49
N LEU A 597 26.91 14.41 20.35
CA LEU A 597 26.75 13.73 19.06
C LEU A 597 25.82 14.52 18.10
N VAL A 598 24.68 15.00 18.60
CA VAL A 598 23.75 15.84 17.81
C VAL A 598 24.47 17.12 17.37
N SER A 599 25.11 17.83 18.28
CA SER A 599 25.78 19.10 17.99
C SER A 599 26.97 18.93 17.05
N GLY A 600 27.75 17.86 17.19
CA GLY A 600 28.84 17.49 16.30
C GLY A 600 28.33 17.17 14.89
N THR A 601 27.26 16.40 14.80
CA THR A 601 26.64 16.06 13.52
C THR A 601 26.10 17.29 12.80
N ARG A 602 25.44 18.21 13.50
CA ARG A 602 24.92 19.46 12.93
C ARG A 602 26.06 20.34 12.37
N ARG A 603 27.21 20.40 13.05
CA ARG A 603 28.38 21.11 12.56
C ARG A 603 28.93 20.50 11.27
N THR A 604 29.10 19.19 11.24
CA THR A 604 29.58 18.47 10.05
C THR A 604 28.62 18.65 8.87
N LEU A 605 27.30 18.61 9.10
CA LEU A 605 26.29 18.82 8.05
C LEU A 605 26.30 20.27 7.51
N ALA A 606 26.55 21.26 8.37
CA ALA A 606 26.68 22.65 7.95
C ALA A 606 27.85 22.87 6.97
N GLU A 607 28.92 22.09 7.07
CA GLU A 607 30.06 22.11 6.14
C GLU A 607 29.67 21.59 4.74
N PHE A 608 28.68 20.72 4.64
CA PHE A 608 28.16 20.19 3.36
C PHE A 608 27.02 21.03 2.75
N ALA A 609 26.45 21.99 3.47
CA ALA A 609 25.28 22.78 3.03
C ALA A 609 25.51 23.67 1.77
N GLY A 610 26.75 23.78 1.29
CA GLY A 610 27.10 24.52 0.06
C GLY A 610 27.64 23.67 -1.09
N GLY A 611 27.74 22.35 -0.94
CA GLY A 611 28.50 21.49 -1.85
C GLY A 611 27.66 20.50 -2.68
N LYS A 612 28.27 20.04 -3.78
CA LYS A 612 27.69 19.10 -4.77
C LYS A 612 27.58 17.63 -4.26
N ASP A 613 27.97 17.30 -3.01
CA ASP A 613 28.13 15.92 -2.54
C ASP A 613 26.99 15.49 -1.60
N GLN A 614 25.75 15.45 -2.13
CA GLN A 614 24.59 14.93 -1.38
C GLN A 614 24.77 13.50 -0.85
N ASN A 615 25.54 12.67 -1.56
CA ASN A 615 25.81 11.28 -1.13
C ASN A 615 26.68 11.22 0.12
N LYS A 616 27.68 12.10 0.26
CA LYS A 616 28.51 12.16 1.46
C LYS A 616 27.71 12.66 2.67
N ALA A 617 26.89 13.70 2.48
CA ALA A 617 26.01 14.18 3.53
C ALA A 617 25.08 13.07 4.04
N ARG A 618 24.49 12.28 3.14
CA ARG A 618 23.65 11.14 3.49
C ARG A 618 24.37 10.07 4.31
N ILE A 619 25.62 9.73 3.95
CA ILE A 619 26.43 8.76 4.70
C ILE A 619 26.73 9.27 6.11
N VAL A 620 27.10 10.55 6.25
CA VAL A 620 27.35 11.19 7.55
C VAL A 620 26.09 11.15 8.41
N MET A 621 24.95 11.51 7.86
CA MET A 621 23.66 11.46 8.57
C MET A 621 23.30 10.04 9.03
N LEU A 622 23.44 9.03 8.17
CA LEU A 622 23.16 7.65 8.53
C LEU A 622 24.09 7.12 9.62
N THR A 623 25.37 7.52 9.57
CA THR A 623 26.34 7.17 10.61
C THR A 623 26.00 7.84 11.94
N ALA A 624 25.57 9.10 11.90
CA ALA A 624 25.13 9.82 13.09
C ALA A 624 23.88 9.18 13.72
N LEU A 625 22.88 8.85 12.92
CA LEU A 625 21.68 8.15 13.39
C LEU A 625 22.03 6.80 14.05
N LEU A 626 22.98 6.06 13.49
CA LEU A 626 23.46 4.82 14.08
C LEU A 626 24.09 5.07 15.46
N ARG A 627 24.99 6.07 15.57
CA ARG A 627 25.62 6.43 16.83
C ARG A 627 24.65 6.94 17.89
N LEU A 628 23.68 7.76 17.50
CA LEU A 628 22.63 8.23 18.40
C LEU A 628 21.79 7.08 18.95
N ARG A 629 21.44 6.09 18.13
CA ARG A 629 20.74 4.88 18.58
C ARG A 629 21.60 4.03 19.52
N GLN A 630 22.91 3.92 19.25
CA GLN A 630 23.84 3.25 20.14
C GLN A 630 23.93 3.97 21.51
N ALA A 631 23.95 5.31 21.51
CA ALA A 631 23.93 6.11 22.73
C ALA A 631 22.64 5.90 23.55
N CYS A 632 21.50 5.75 22.89
CA CYS A 632 20.24 5.44 23.55
C CYS A 632 20.19 4.03 24.14
N CYS A 633 20.93 3.08 23.56
CA CYS A 633 21.01 1.72 24.07
C CYS A 633 21.99 1.63 25.25
N ASP A 634 23.25 1.94 25.00
CA ASP A 634 24.33 1.85 26.02
C ASP A 634 25.55 2.62 25.52
N LEU A 635 26.18 3.41 26.40
CA LEU A 635 27.37 4.21 26.07
C LEU A 635 28.59 3.37 25.70
N ARG A 636 28.70 2.16 26.20
CA ARG A 636 29.82 1.22 25.90
C ARG A 636 29.79 0.79 24.42
N LEU A 637 28.66 0.88 23.75
CA LEU A 637 28.56 0.63 22.28
C LEU A 637 29.29 1.69 21.44
N LEU A 638 29.56 2.86 22.03
CA LEU A 638 30.35 3.93 21.42
C LEU A 638 31.87 3.82 21.71
N GLY A 639 32.27 2.80 22.45
CA GLY A 639 33.67 2.63 22.89
C GLY A 639 34.04 3.52 24.07
N ILE A 640 33.07 3.98 24.87
CA ILE A 640 33.29 4.77 26.07
C ILE A 640 33.52 3.81 27.23
N GLU A 641 34.73 3.79 27.76
CA GLU A 641 35.13 2.95 28.87
C GLU A 641 35.06 3.71 30.21
N GLY A 642 35.00 2.96 31.33
CA GLY A 642 35.03 3.54 32.68
C GLY A 642 33.72 4.16 33.17
N VAL A 643 32.59 3.81 32.50
CA VAL A 643 31.25 4.23 32.91
C VAL A 643 30.60 3.11 33.71
N SER A 644 30.00 3.43 34.88
CA SER A 644 29.26 2.44 35.67
C SER A 644 28.04 1.91 34.90
N ASP A 645 27.54 0.72 35.23
CA ASP A 645 26.36 0.15 34.61
C ASP A 645 25.13 1.07 34.68
N GLU A 646 24.94 1.74 35.82
CA GLU A 646 23.84 2.67 36.07
C GLU A 646 23.93 3.94 35.21
N GLU A 647 25.14 4.43 34.94
CA GLU A 647 25.36 5.59 34.09
C GLU A 647 25.37 5.26 32.61
N ALA A 648 25.73 4.02 32.26
CA ALA A 648 25.91 3.58 30.89
C ALA A 648 24.58 3.42 30.14
N SER A 649 23.50 2.99 30.82
CA SER A 649 22.26 2.62 30.14
C SER A 649 21.00 2.67 31.02
N ALA A 650 20.16 3.65 30.79
CA ALA A 650 18.82 3.70 31.39
C ALA A 650 17.94 2.53 30.96
N LYS A 651 18.10 2.03 29.71
CA LYS A 651 17.33 0.91 29.19
C LYS A 651 17.68 -0.42 29.86
N VAL A 652 18.95 -0.62 30.26
CA VAL A 652 19.35 -1.83 31.00
C VAL A 652 18.68 -1.84 32.36
N SER A 653 18.63 -0.68 33.04
CA SER A 653 17.91 -0.57 34.32
C SER A 653 16.41 -0.91 34.17
N LEU A 654 15.75 -0.32 33.16
CA LEU A 654 14.34 -0.63 32.86
C LEU A 654 14.16 -2.12 32.50
N LEU A 655 15.08 -2.70 31.73
CA LEU A 655 15.00 -4.13 31.39
C LEU A 655 15.10 -5.01 32.64
N ARG A 656 16.00 -4.68 33.60
CA ARG A 656 16.15 -5.40 34.88
C ARG A 656 14.86 -5.39 35.68
N GLU A 657 14.18 -4.25 35.75
CA GLU A 657 12.88 -4.14 36.40
C GLU A 657 11.82 -5.05 35.73
N LEU A 658 11.66 -4.97 34.39
CA LEU A 658 10.74 -5.80 33.64
C LEU A 658 11.09 -7.28 33.73
N MET A 659 12.37 -7.64 33.77
CA MET A 659 12.79 -9.03 33.93
C MET A 659 12.51 -9.58 35.34
N ALA A 660 12.70 -8.78 36.37
CA ALA A 660 12.38 -9.17 37.75
C ALA A 660 10.84 -9.46 37.86
N GLU A 661 10.00 -8.56 37.35
CA GLU A 661 8.55 -8.75 37.33
C GLU A 661 8.15 -10.00 36.54
N ALA A 662 8.74 -10.19 35.36
CA ALA A 662 8.41 -11.32 34.49
C ALA A 662 8.82 -12.66 35.12
N VAL A 663 10.00 -12.74 35.73
CA VAL A 663 10.48 -13.96 36.40
C VAL A 663 9.62 -14.30 37.63
N ASP A 664 9.29 -13.31 38.47
CA ASP A 664 8.42 -13.47 39.62
C ASP A 664 7.00 -13.89 39.21
N GLY A 665 6.52 -13.38 38.08
CA GLY A 665 5.23 -13.78 37.49
C GLY A 665 5.21 -15.14 36.79
N GLY A 666 6.35 -15.81 36.68
CA GLY A 666 6.48 -17.09 35.96
C GLY A 666 6.32 -16.93 34.42
N HIS A 667 6.63 -15.73 33.93
CA HIS A 667 6.63 -15.42 32.51
C HIS A 667 7.96 -15.78 31.85
N ARG A 668 7.91 -16.06 30.54
CA ARG A 668 9.09 -16.38 29.74
C ARG A 668 9.29 -15.32 28.68
N VAL A 669 10.50 -14.75 28.65
CA VAL A 669 10.79 -13.51 27.93
C VAL A 669 11.72 -13.73 26.75
N LEU A 670 11.34 -13.24 25.57
CA LEU A 670 12.22 -13.08 24.43
C LEU A 670 12.74 -11.65 24.39
N ILE A 671 14.04 -11.47 24.35
CA ILE A 671 14.68 -10.15 24.30
C ILE A 671 15.38 -10.01 22.94
N PHE A 672 14.92 -9.07 22.13
CA PHE A 672 15.46 -8.80 20.82
C PHE A 672 16.28 -7.52 20.79
N SER A 673 17.46 -7.58 20.18
CA SER A 673 18.24 -6.40 19.82
C SER A 673 18.86 -6.56 18.43
N GLN A 674 19.01 -5.43 17.72
CA GLN A 674 19.72 -5.43 16.44
C GLN A 674 21.24 -5.46 16.62
N PHE A 675 21.75 -4.98 17.78
CA PHE A 675 23.16 -4.91 18.07
C PHE A 675 23.62 -6.17 18.81
N VAL A 676 24.46 -6.99 18.16
CA VAL A 676 25.02 -8.19 18.82
C VAL A 676 25.90 -7.79 20.02
N SER A 677 26.62 -6.69 19.94
CA SER A 677 27.38 -6.13 21.08
C SER A 677 26.49 -5.76 22.26
N MET A 678 25.24 -5.27 21.99
CA MET A 678 24.28 -5.03 23.07
C MET A 678 23.81 -6.33 23.72
N LEU A 679 23.56 -7.37 22.93
CA LEU A 679 23.20 -8.68 23.48
C LEU A 679 24.30 -9.25 24.37
N THR A 680 25.56 -8.96 24.09
CA THR A 680 26.68 -9.32 24.96
C THR A 680 26.60 -8.59 26.32
N LEU A 681 26.32 -7.28 26.30
CA LEU A 681 26.12 -6.50 27.54
C LEU A 681 24.89 -6.99 28.33
N LEU A 682 23.82 -7.33 27.66
CA LEU A 682 22.62 -7.89 28.29
C LEU A 682 22.88 -9.27 28.88
N ARG A 683 23.67 -10.10 28.21
CA ARG A 683 24.11 -11.39 28.72
C ARG A 683 24.88 -11.21 30.06
N ASP A 684 25.80 -10.28 30.09
CA ASP A 684 26.61 -10.01 31.28
C ASP A 684 25.72 -9.44 32.42
N ALA A 685 24.75 -8.58 32.11
CA ALA A 685 23.77 -8.07 33.05
C ALA A 685 22.90 -9.19 33.67
N LEU A 686 22.27 -10.05 32.82
CA LEU A 686 21.45 -11.17 33.30
C LEU A 686 22.29 -12.18 34.11
N THR A 687 23.56 -12.38 33.76
CA THR A 687 24.48 -13.24 34.52
C THR A 687 24.73 -12.67 35.90
N ALA A 688 24.96 -11.36 36.01
CA ALA A 688 25.15 -10.67 37.29
C ALA A 688 23.90 -10.74 38.18
N ASP A 689 22.69 -10.69 37.55
CA ASP A 689 21.40 -10.80 38.23
C ASP A 689 21.01 -12.26 38.56
N GLY A 690 21.82 -13.26 38.18
CA GLY A 690 21.56 -14.69 38.42
C GLY A 690 20.43 -15.26 37.61
N ILE A 691 19.98 -14.60 36.55
CA ILE A 691 18.88 -15.04 35.68
C ILE A 691 19.44 -15.95 34.58
N PRO A 692 19.07 -17.24 34.53
CA PRO A 692 19.49 -18.15 33.48
C PRO A 692 18.82 -17.79 32.13
N PHE A 693 19.58 -17.93 31.07
CA PHE A 693 19.09 -17.54 29.72
C PHE A 693 19.63 -18.46 28.62
N CYS A 694 18.92 -18.48 27.49
CA CYS A 694 19.39 -18.97 26.20
C CYS A 694 19.92 -17.80 25.35
N TYR A 695 20.81 -18.09 24.40
CA TYR A 695 21.42 -17.07 23.55
C TYR A 695 21.49 -17.49 22.09
N LEU A 696 21.07 -16.59 21.18
CA LEU A 696 21.06 -16.87 19.75
C LEU A 696 21.44 -15.65 18.93
N ASP A 697 22.55 -15.78 18.19
CA ASP A 697 22.99 -14.79 17.21
C ASP A 697 23.41 -15.41 15.87
N GLY A 698 24.08 -14.63 15.02
CA GLY A 698 24.56 -15.10 13.71
C GLY A 698 25.65 -16.17 13.79
N SER A 699 26.39 -16.25 14.88
CA SER A 699 27.49 -17.18 15.10
C SER A 699 27.07 -18.50 15.75
N THR A 700 25.85 -18.59 16.29
CA THR A 700 25.33 -19.80 16.94
C THR A 700 25.27 -20.96 15.96
N LYS A 701 26.06 -22.01 16.25
CA LYS A 701 26.21 -23.20 15.39
C LYS A 701 24.98 -24.09 15.43
N ASP A 702 24.51 -24.44 16.63
CA ASP A 702 23.32 -25.27 16.82
C ASP A 702 22.15 -24.45 17.35
N ARG A 703 21.42 -23.88 16.43
CA ARG A 703 20.23 -23.08 16.74
C ARG A 703 19.06 -23.93 17.25
N GLY A 704 18.99 -25.17 16.77
CA GLY A 704 17.94 -26.11 17.18
C GLY A 704 18.04 -26.44 18.66
N ALA A 705 19.22 -26.78 19.13
CA ALA A 705 19.46 -27.08 20.54
C ALA A 705 19.11 -25.90 21.46
N GLU A 706 19.44 -24.65 21.07
CA GLU A 706 19.11 -23.47 21.89
C GLU A 706 17.60 -23.20 21.94
N VAL A 707 16.90 -23.41 20.83
CA VAL A 707 15.43 -23.31 20.79
C VAL A 707 14.78 -24.40 21.65
N ASP A 708 15.25 -25.63 21.52
CA ASP A 708 14.69 -26.77 22.27
C ASP A 708 14.96 -26.60 23.78
N ARG A 709 16.15 -26.12 24.18
CA ARG A 709 16.45 -25.76 25.58
C ARG A 709 15.46 -24.72 26.13
N PHE A 710 15.19 -23.68 25.34
CA PHE A 710 14.23 -22.66 25.73
C PHE A 710 12.81 -23.24 25.80
N GLN A 711 12.39 -24.08 24.86
CA GLN A 711 11.03 -24.65 24.85
C GLN A 711 10.75 -25.62 26.03
N THR A 712 11.76 -26.30 26.55
CA THR A 712 11.60 -27.23 27.68
C THR A 712 11.25 -26.55 29.01
N GLY A 713 11.36 -25.24 29.12
CA GLY A 713 10.99 -24.48 30.30
C GLY A 713 12.10 -24.27 31.33
N GLU A 714 13.32 -24.65 31.03
CA GLU A 714 14.47 -24.48 31.96
C GLU A 714 14.95 -23.03 32.08
N PHE A 715 14.68 -22.19 31.08
CA PHE A 715 15.21 -20.83 30.98
C PHE A 715 14.09 -19.77 30.86
N PRO A 716 14.04 -18.77 31.77
CA PRO A 716 13.04 -17.71 31.74
C PRO A 716 13.32 -16.65 30.66
N ALA A 717 14.57 -16.54 30.18
CA ALA A 717 14.96 -15.52 29.22
C ALA A 717 15.64 -16.13 27.98
N PHE A 718 15.42 -15.51 26.83
CA PHE A 718 16.10 -15.83 25.58
C PHE A 718 16.59 -14.54 24.89
N LEU A 719 17.88 -14.35 24.84
CA LEU A 719 18.54 -13.24 24.14
C LEU A 719 18.71 -13.59 22.67
N ILE A 720 18.13 -12.81 21.78
CA ILE A 720 18.07 -13.13 20.35
C ILE A 720 18.44 -11.91 19.50
N SER A 721 19.40 -12.08 18.60
CA SER A 721 19.67 -11.02 17.63
C SER A 721 18.51 -10.91 16.63
N LEU A 722 18.05 -9.68 16.36
CA LEU A 722 16.89 -9.43 15.52
C LEU A 722 17.04 -10.06 14.12
N LYS A 723 18.23 -10.06 13.55
CA LYS A 723 18.55 -10.71 12.28
C LYS A 723 18.50 -12.23 12.35
N ALA A 724 18.96 -12.84 13.43
CA ALA A 724 18.96 -14.29 13.61
C ALA A 724 17.57 -14.80 14.01
N GLY A 725 16.83 -14.04 14.81
CA GLY A 725 15.47 -14.35 15.26
C GLY A 725 14.39 -14.06 14.24
N GLY A 726 14.68 -13.27 13.21
CA GLY A 726 13.74 -12.87 12.15
C GLY A 726 13.24 -14.01 11.26
N THR A 727 13.77 -15.24 11.39
CA THR A 727 13.46 -16.34 10.50
C THR A 727 13.05 -17.61 11.22
N GLY A 728 11.78 -18.03 11.07
CA GLY A 728 11.27 -19.38 11.21
C GLY A 728 11.33 -20.09 12.57
N LEU A 729 11.75 -19.42 13.64
CA LEU A 729 11.79 -20.03 14.97
C LEU A 729 10.36 -20.21 15.52
N ASN A 730 10.14 -21.26 16.27
CA ASN A 730 8.93 -21.46 17.06
C ASN A 730 9.28 -21.27 18.54
N LEU A 731 8.73 -20.23 19.16
CA LEU A 731 9.04 -19.83 20.53
C LEU A 731 7.76 -19.60 21.35
N THR A 732 6.77 -20.47 21.17
CA THR A 732 5.45 -20.37 21.81
C THR A 732 5.50 -20.57 23.33
N ALA A 733 6.60 -21.04 23.88
CA ALA A 733 6.78 -21.09 25.33
C ALA A 733 6.93 -19.69 25.96
N ALA A 734 7.26 -18.66 25.17
CA ALA A 734 7.33 -17.29 25.64
C ALA A 734 5.96 -16.62 25.53
N ASP A 735 5.62 -15.82 26.53
CA ASP A 735 4.44 -14.96 26.59
C ASP A 735 4.79 -13.47 26.69
N THR A 736 6.08 -13.15 26.83
CA THR A 736 6.58 -11.78 26.88
C THR A 736 7.68 -11.57 25.86
N VAL A 737 7.61 -10.46 25.13
CA VAL A 737 8.59 -10.09 24.10
C VAL A 737 9.08 -8.68 24.38
N ILE A 738 10.37 -8.47 24.41
CA ILE A 738 10.99 -7.15 24.65
C ILE A 738 11.86 -6.79 23.43
N HIS A 739 11.47 -5.73 22.74
CA HIS A 739 12.28 -5.08 21.73
C HIS A 739 13.14 -4.02 22.43
N PHE A 740 14.41 -4.32 22.65
CA PHE A 740 15.32 -3.45 23.40
C PHE A 740 15.63 -2.14 22.66
N ASP A 741 15.72 -2.23 21.34
CA ASP A 741 15.92 -1.09 20.46
C ASP A 741 14.96 -1.15 19.27
N PRO A 742 14.35 0.00 18.87
CA PRO A 742 13.40 0.03 17.77
C PRO A 742 14.10 -0.21 16.43
N TRP A 743 13.46 -0.99 15.54
CA TRP A 743 13.94 -1.21 14.19
C TRP A 743 13.24 -0.27 13.19
N TRP A 744 13.94 0.09 12.13
CA TRP A 744 13.37 0.95 11.09
C TRP A 744 12.14 0.37 10.40
N ASN A 745 12.12 -0.94 10.20
CA ASN A 745 10.99 -1.63 9.57
C ASN A 745 10.12 -2.31 10.63
N PRO A 746 8.89 -1.81 10.87
CA PRO A 746 7.98 -2.38 11.86
C PRO A 746 7.57 -3.82 11.55
N ALA A 747 7.63 -4.24 10.26
CA ALA A 747 7.32 -5.62 9.88
C ALA A 747 8.33 -6.62 10.48
N VAL A 748 9.61 -6.25 10.61
CA VAL A 748 10.63 -7.11 11.21
C VAL A 748 10.41 -7.28 12.72
N GLU A 749 9.98 -6.23 13.42
CA GLU A 749 9.59 -6.31 14.84
C GLU A 749 8.34 -7.19 15.02
N ALA A 750 7.33 -6.97 14.16
CA ALA A 750 6.13 -7.80 14.16
C ALA A 750 6.47 -9.28 13.89
N GLN A 751 7.37 -9.55 12.94
CA GLN A 751 7.88 -10.91 12.68
C GLN A 751 8.56 -11.52 13.88
N ALA A 752 9.34 -10.76 14.63
CA ALA A 752 10.02 -11.23 15.84
C ALA A 752 9.00 -11.54 16.95
N THR A 753 8.01 -10.68 17.17
CA THR A 753 6.91 -10.91 18.12
C THR A 753 6.07 -12.13 17.74
N ASP A 754 5.83 -12.34 16.45
CA ASP A 754 5.06 -13.48 15.92
C ASP A 754 5.75 -14.83 16.11
N ARG A 755 7.00 -14.89 16.66
CA ARG A 755 7.63 -16.12 17.10
C ARG A 755 7.00 -16.67 18.37
N ALA A 756 6.52 -15.80 19.25
CA ALA A 756 5.76 -16.13 20.44
C ALA A 756 4.25 -16.22 20.15
N HIS A 757 3.71 -15.26 19.37
CA HIS A 757 2.28 -15.15 19.05
C HIS A 757 1.93 -15.95 17.79
N ARG A 758 1.82 -17.27 17.92
CA ARG A 758 1.46 -18.18 16.81
C ARG A 758 0.64 -19.36 17.32
N ILE A 759 0.13 -20.16 16.40
CA ILE A 759 -0.65 -21.39 16.75
C ILE A 759 0.13 -22.23 17.75
N GLY A 760 -0.53 -22.61 18.85
CA GLY A 760 0.04 -23.28 19.99
C GLY A 760 0.40 -22.36 21.16
N GLN A 761 0.16 -21.05 21.04
CA GLN A 761 0.22 -20.13 22.16
C GLN A 761 -1.11 -20.15 22.95
N GLU A 762 -1.02 -20.33 24.25
CA GLU A 762 -2.18 -20.40 25.14
C GLU A 762 -2.30 -19.18 26.06
N LYS A 763 -1.24 -18.37 26.14
CA LYS A 763 -1.18 -17.17 26.98
C LYS A 763 -1.25 -15.90 26.15
N VAL A 764 -1.77 -14.81 26.74
CA VAL A 764 -1.70 -13.46 26.16
C VAL A 764 -0.22 -13.10 25.94
N VAL A 765 0.11 -12.65 24.74
CA VAL A 765 1.49 -12.24 24.43
C VAL A 765 1.61 -10.74 24.60
N THR A 766 2.46 -10.30 25.52
CA THR A 766 2.78 -8.90 25.75
C THR A 766 4.09 -8.53 25.08
N ALA A 767 4.07 -7.54 24.18
CA ALA A 767 5.25 -7.05 23.49
C ALA A 767 5.60 -5.63 23.96
N TYR A 768 6.76 -5.48 24.60
CA TYR A 768 7.31 -4.20 25.04
C TYR A 768 8.29 -3.64 24.02
N LYS A 769 8.20 -2.33 23.75
CA LYS A 769 9.21 -1.58 23.01
C LYS A 769 9.86 -0.58 23.97
N LEU A 770 11.16 -0.73 24.21
CA LEU A 770 11.90 0.18 25.09
C LEU A 770 12.33 1.41 24.29
N ILE A 771 11.85 2.58 24.69
CA ILE A 771 12.07 3.85 23.98
C ILE A 771 12.64 4.90 24.94
N ALA A 772 13.78 5.48 24.57
CA ALA A 772 14.36 6.61 25.29
C ALA A 772 13.63 7.91 24.89
N ARG A 773 13.07 8.63 25.89
CA ARG A 773 12.33 9.88 25.68
C ARG A 773 13.22 11.00 25.15
N GLY A 774 12.66 11.89 24.34
CA GLY A 774 13.36 13.05 23.79
C GLY A 774 14.46 12.69 22.80
N THR A 775 14.45 11.50 22.22
CA THR A 775 15.52 11.00 21.35
C THR A 775 15.04 10.64 19.93
N VAL A 776 16.02 10.28 19.10
CA VAL A 776 15.75 9.76 17.76
C VAL A 776 14.82 8.54 17.76
N GLU A 777 14.76 7.78 18.85
CA GLU A 777 13.90 6.59 18.94
C GLU A 777 12.40 6.93 18.96
N GLU A 778 11.99 8.00 19.64
CA GLU A 778 10.60 8.49 19.57
C GLU A 778 10.24 8.94 18.16
N LYS A 779 11.16 9.58 17.45
CA LYS A 779 10.94 10.01 16.08
C LYS A 779 10.80 8.82 15.12
N ILE A 780 11.61 7.76 15.34
CA ILE A 780 11.49 6.48 14.62
C ILE A 780 10.11 5.85 14.87
N LEU A 781 9.68 5.81 16.13
CA LEU A 781 8.36 5.24 16.49
C LEU A 781 7.21 6.02 15.82
N ALA A 782 7.26 7.35 15.85
CA ALA A 782 6.26 8.19 15.17
C ALA A 782 6.21 7.93 13.65
N LEU A 783 7.36 7.76 13.01
CA LEU A 783 7.44 7.40 11.59
C LEU A 783 6.89 6.00 11.30
N GLN A 784 7.18 5.02 12.16
CA GLN A 784 6.61 3.69 12.06
C GLN A 784 5.08 3.74 12.12
N GLN A 785 4.50 4.50 13.07
CA GLN A 785 3.06 4.66 13.21
C GLN A 785 2.41 5.32 11.99
N LYS A 786 3.03 6.39 11.47
CA LYS A 786 2.57 7.08 10.25
C LYS A 786 2.54 6.14 9.04
N LYS A 787 3.59 5.33 8.85
CA LYS A 787 3.65 4.35 7.77
C LYS A 787 2.66 3.21 7.94
N ARG A 788 2.44 2.73 9.16
CA ARG A 788 1.44 1.68 9.44
C ARG A 788 0.03 2.16 9.10
N ALA A 789 -0.33 3.40 9.46
CA ALA A 789 -1.60 4.00 9.10
C ALA A 789 -1.78 4.15 7.58
N LEU A 790 -0.72 4.52 6.85
CA LEU A 790 -0.72 4.59 5.39
C LEU A 790 -0.84 3.20 4.75
N ALA A 791 -0.16 2.19 5.28
CA ALA A 791 -0.23 0.81 4.78
C ALA A 791 -1.61 0.16 5.02
N GLU A 792 -2.32 0.55 6.05
CA GLU A 792 -3.71 0.11 6.31
C GLU A 792 -4.72 0.79 5.36
N MET A 793 -4.43 1.99 4.88
CA MET A 793 -5.30 2.76 3.98
C MET A 793 -5.03 2.54 2.49
N ALA A 794 -3.84 2.10 2.13
CA ALA A 794 -3.44 1.90 0.73
C ALA A 794 -2.54 0.67 0.60
N ILE A 795 -2.59 0.05 -0.59
CA ILE A 795 -1.57 -0.92 -0.99
C ILE A 795 -0.32 -0.11 -1.33
N GLU A 796 0.31 0.47 -0.33
CA GLU A 796 1.48 1.30 -0.54
C GLU A 796 2.73 0.69 0.06
N SER A 797 3.71 0.64 -0.82
CA SER A 797 5.12 0.41 -0.65
C SER A 797 5.69 0.83 0.71
N GLU A 798 6.00 -0.12 1.55
CA GLU A 798 6.98 0.06 2.61
C GLU A 798 8.39 0.05 1.99
N GLN A 799 8.87 1.21 1.56
CA GLN A 799 10.31 1.35 1.35
C GLN A 799 11.02 1.17 2.70
N PRO A 800 12.20 0.50 2.74
CA PRO A 800 13.03 0.54 3.94
C PRO A 800 13.19 2.00 4.34
N LEU A 801 12.88 2.32 5.59
CA LEU A 801 12.91 3.71 6.10
C LEU A 801 14.22 4.43 5.74
N MET A 802 15.33 3.70 5.66
CA MET A 802 16.65 4.25 5.34
C MET A 802 16.90 4.56 3.87
N GLU A 803 16.26 3.85 2.94
CA GLU A 803 16.45 4.10 1.50
C GLU A 803 15.48 5.15 0.93
N GLY A 804 14.33 5.34 1.60
CA GLY A 804 13.30 6.29 1.19
C GLY A 804 13.24 7.59 1.98
N LEU A 805 14.07 7.77 3.03
CA LEU A 805 14.12 9.04 3.78
C LEU A 805 14.72 10.13 2.91
N SER A 806 13.97 11.21 2.74
CA SER A 806 14.49 12.45 2.17
C SER A 806 15.53 13.07 3.12
N LEU A 807 16.46 13.85 2.59
CA LEU A 807 17.44 14.59 3.40
C LEU A 807 16.73 15.44 4.47
N THR A 808 15.58 16.02 4.13
CA THR A 808 14.76 16.81 5.06
C THR A 808 14.21 15.99 6.22
N GLU A 809 13.73 14.77 5.98
CA GLU A 809 13.24 13.90 7.05
C GLU A 809 14.36 13.45 7.98
N ILE A 810 15.56 13.21 7.44
CA ILE A 810 16.73 12.88 8.25
C ILE A 810 17.18 14.11 9.07
N GLU A 811 17.14 15.32 8.51
CA GLU A 811 17.41 16.56 9.23
C GLU A 811 16.40 16.80 10.35
N GLU A 812 15.12 16.54 10.13
CA GLU A 812 14.08 16.60 11.16
C GLU A 812 14.31 15.58 12.29
N MET A 813 14.88 14.41 11.96
CA MET A 813 15.25 13.45 12.99
C MET A 813 16.44 13.91 13.85
N LEU A 814 17.33 14.72 13.30
CA LEU A 814 18.47 15.29 13.99
C LEU A 814 18.16 16.65 14.64
N ALA A 815 16.99 17.24 14.32
CA ALA A 815 16.51 18.47 14.94
C ALA A 815 15.98 18.24 16.36
#